data_75bfa4618a392da5a77d04a9e6b10904
#
_entry.id   75bfa4618a392da5a77d04a9e6b10904
#
_cell.length_a   1.000
_cell.length_b   1.000
_cell.length_c   1.000
_cell.angle_alpha   90.00
_cell.angle_beta   90.00
_cell.angle_gamma   90.00
#
_symmetry.space_group_name_H-M   'P 1'
#
loop_
_entity.id
_entity.type
_entity.pdbx_description
1 polymer ?
#
loop_
_entity_poly.entity_id
_entity_poly.type
_entity_poly.pdbx_seq_one_letter_code
_entity_poly.pdbx_strand_id
1 'polypeptide(L)'
;MNCPLQIRLARFVLQKTPLNLLSPSRIFQIHALLITTGLHFHNPSTLFSLFKLYLSNPSTISQATTLFPQVQEPNKWNIIIRHTSTTSPLTALSLFREMRDAITFQHNDPFIYASLVKSCNKAQALLEGKSIHCHVIRLGLDHNVNILNSLVSFYMGSVNLMSYAVLVFDRVSERSAVTVNCMISGNVNRGNLDVGMSVFVKMLSGCYGLNVNPNYVTFVILISGCVELGGFRTGTALHCSCLKMGLDHNLELCNALIDLYAKFGRTFGAATIFRDMPEKDVVSWNTVICGYANSGDFARVFSLFREMRIQKVGIDRVSFSCLLSACAAEKHIWLGKMIHARLKSNGLDCHVSVGTSLISMYSRCREVESARNVFDEMPKRNIEYWNAMIHVYVENGLAREALKLFDQIKFRDLEPDDVTTLGLIMACRDTGDLHQGMRVHSMVESKDSLKSNVVLGNALVDMYAKCGSMSKATVVFDRMSKKDIISWTSMIVGHAINSEGDKSLSTFKLMCAKNVVPNYVTFIGVLSACDHAGLVDEGRKLYDVMYEVYDIKPKIEHCGCVVDMLVRAGKLEDAQEFIREMPMEPNALVWRMLVNGCRVHGNISLGLNLVTSVKELNAASESLDFVISSDMYAQAGRWSDVILHRKFMAVRKTPKPTGKSSVSCLTDFHEFE
;
A
#
# COMPACT_ATOMS: atom_id res chain seq x y z
N MET A 1 -62.82 12.51 5.98
CA MET A 1 -62.99 11.32 6.87
C MET A 1 -61.70 10.53 6.87
N ASN A 2 -60.88 10.71 7.88
CA ASN A 2 -59.59 9.99 7.99
C ASN A 2 -59.87 8.59 8.57
N CYS A 3 -59.60 7.57 7.79
CA CYS A 3 -59.81 6.19 8.20
C CYS A 3 -58.90 5.85 9.41
N PRO A 4 -59.45 5.46 10.58
CA PRO A 4 -58.69 5.17 11.80
C PRO A 4 -57.63 4.09 11.61
N LEU A 5 -57.77 3.26 10.59
CA LEU A 5 -56.84 2.19 10.22
C LEU A 5 -55.55 2.74 9.63
N GLN A 6 -55.62 3.77 8.79
CA GLN A 6 -54.43 4.40 8.16
C GLN A 6 -53.55 5.12 9.19
N ILE A 7 -54.17 5.75 10.19
CA ILE A 7 -53.50 6.40 11.31
C ILE A 7 -52.74 5.38 12.18
N ARG A 8 -53.40 4.23 12.47
CA ARG A 8 -52.77 3.13 13.22
C ARG A 8 -51.63 2.50 12.43
N LEU A 9 -51.74 2.32 11.12
CA LEU A 9 -50.75 1.76 10.26
C LEU A 9 -49.51 2.67 10.16
N ALA A 10 -49.73 3.99 10.00
CA ALA A 10 -48.64 4.96 9.94
C ALA A 10 -47.82 5.01 11.26
N ARG A 11 -48.52 4.99 12.41
CA ARG A 11 -47.86 4.92 13.73
C ARG A 11 -47.11 3.60 13.95
N PHE A 12 -47.68 2.49 13.51
CA PHE A 12 -47.07 1.16 13.62
C PHE A 12 -45.79 1.06 12.78
N VAL A 13 -45.80 1.57 11.53
CA VAL A 13 -44.65 1.59 10.65
C VAL A 13 -43.52 2.46 11.22
N LEU A 14 -43.88 3.62 11.80
CA LEU A 14 -42.86 4.51 12.41
C LEU A 14 -42.24 3.94 13.70
N GLN A 15 -42.98 3.07 14.44
CA GLN A 15 -42.50 2.54 15.73
C GLN A 15 -41.76 1.19 15.62
N LYS A 16 -42.06 0.37 14.62
CA LYS A 16 -41.55 -1.01 14.53
C LYS A 16 -40.59 -1.31 13.38
N THR A 17 -40.37 -0.37 12.45
CA THR A 17 -39.47 -0.63 11.32
C THR A 17 -38.02 -0.34 11.74
N PRO A 18 -37.09 -1.29 11.57
CA PRO A 18 -35.64 -1.02 11.82
C PRO A 18 -35.16 0.08 10.87
N LEU A 19 -34.61 1.14 11.46
CA LEU A 19 -34.23 2.39 10.79
C LEU A 19 -33.27 2.20 9.60
N ASN A 20 -32.52 1.11 9.56
CA ASN A 20 -31.43 0.91 8.62
C ASN A 20 -31.80 0.13 7.34
N LEU A 21 -33.04 -0.25 7.14
CA LEU A 21 -33.50 -1.16 6.06
C LEU A 21 -34.48 -0.54 5.05
N LEU A 22 -34.86 0.75 5.20
CA LEU A 22 -35.81 1.38 4.32
C LEU A 22 -35.14 2.04 3.10
N SER A 23 -35.65 1.68 1.91
CA SER A 23 -35.25 2.37 0.67
C SER A 23 -35.76 3.82 0.66
N PRO A 24 -35.10 4.76 -0.05
CA PRO A 24 -35.58 6.14 -0.19
C PRO A 24 -37.03 6.25 -0.63
N SER A 25 -37.45 5.43 -1.58
CA SER A 25 -38.82 5.38 -2.09
C SER A 25 -39.86 5.08 -1.00
N ARG A 26 -39.54 4.18 -0.08
CA ARG A 26 -40.44 3.86 1.06
C ARG A 26 -40.48 4.99 2.07
N ILE A 27 -39.41 5.71 2.30
CA ILE A 27 -39.37 6.90 3.18
C ILE A 27 -40.30 7.99 2.61
N PHE A 28 -40.24 8.25 1.29
CA PHE A 28 -41.14 9.19 0.62
C PHE A 28 -42.62 8.76 0.69
N GLN A 29 -42.90 7.45 0.54
CA GLN A 29 -44.26 6.92 0.69
C GLN A 29 -44.81 7.12 2.10
N ILE A 30 -44.03 6.89 3.14
CA ILE A 30 -44.41 7.12 4.55
C ILE A 30 -44.68 8.62 4.77
N HIS A 31 -43.84 9.50 4.22
CA HIS A 31 -44.02 10.94 4.33
C HIS A 31 -45.34 11.38 3.66
N ALA A 32 -45.58 10.95 2.42
CA ALA A 32 -46.84 11.24 1.72
C ALA A 32 -48.07 10.75 2.50
N LEU A 33 -47.95 9.57 3.12
CA LEU A 33 -49.03 9.04 3.97
C LEU A 33 -49.26 9.91 5.22
N LEU A 34 -48.24 10.43 5.85
CA LEU A 34 -48.34 11.32 7.00
C LEU A 34 -48.94 12.67 6.63
N ILE A 35 -48.64 13.22 5.46
CA ILE A 35 -49.27 14.44 4.93
C ILE A 35 -50.73 14.21 4.66
N THR A 36 -51.10 13.15 3.95
CA THR A 36 -52.49 12.86 3.58
C THR A 36 -53.40 12.51 4.79
N THR A 37 -52.81 11.97 5.86
CA THR A 37 -53.52 11.68 7.12
C THR A 37 -53.58 12.86 8.08
N GLY A 38 -52.93 13.98 7.77
CA GLY A 38 -52.86 15.17 8.64
C GLY A 38 -51.97 15.00 9.88
N LEU A 39 -51.32 13.85 10.05
CA LEU A 39 -50.49 13.57 11.21
C LEU A 39 -49.16 14.36 11.19
N HIS A 40 -48.80 14.88 10.04
CA HIS A 40 -47.60 15.70 9.87
C HIS A 40 -47.67 17.03 10.65
N PHE A 41 -48.84 17.66 10.68
CA PHE A 41 -49.03 19.00 11.27
C PHE A 41 -49.38 19.00 12.75
N HIS A 42 -49.93 17.91 13.29
CA HIS A 42 -50.53 17.90 14.63
C HIS A 42 -49.76 17.09 15.68
N ASN A 43 -48.65 16.42 15.31
CA ASN A 43 -47.92 15.60 16.27
C ASN A 43 -46.38 15.73 16.14
N PRO A 44 -45.76 16.51 17.04
CA PRO A 44 -44.30 16.71 17.01
C PRO A 44 -43.49 15.43 17.10
N SER A 45 -43.99 14.36 17.74
CA SER A 45 -43.28 13.08 17.85
C SER A 45 -43.30 12.29 16.54
N THR A 46 -44.30 12.43 15.67
CA THR A 46 -44.33 11.81 14.34
C THR A 46 -43.40 12.52 13.37
N LEU A 47 -43.36 13.85 13.44
CA LEU A 47 -42.41 14.66 12.66
C LEU A 47 -40.94 14.29 12.99
N PHE A 48 -40.66 14.13 14.28
CA PHE A 48 -39.34 13.72 14.73
C PHE A 48 -38.95 12.29 14.28
N SER A 49 -39.91 11.36 14.31
CA SER A 49 -39.70 10.00 13.83
C SER A 49 -39.46 9.96 12.31
N LEU A 50 -40.21 10.77 11.55
CA LEU A 50 -40.01 10.95 10.11
C LEU A 50 -38.63 11.55 9.82
N PHE A 51 -38.22 12.55 10.59
CA PHE A 51 -36.90 13.16 10.47
C PHE A 51 -35.79 12.13 10.68
N LYS A 52 -35.87 11.26 11.70
CA LYS A 52 -34.91 10.17 11.92
C LYS A 52 -34.84 9.21 10.72
N LEU A 53 -35.97 8.92 10.08
CA LEU A 53 -35.98 8.08 8.88
C LEU A 53 -35.22 8.74 7.71
N TYR A 54 -35.42 10.05 7.50
CA TYR A 54 -34.68 10.78 6.48
C TYR A 54 -33.16 10.84 6.76
N LEU A 55 -32.77 10.95 8.03
CA LEU A 55 -31.37 10.94 8.44
C LEU A 55 -30.70 9.57 8.34
N SER A 56 -31.48 8.49 8.36
CA SER A 56 -30.93 7.12 8.28
C SER A 56 -30.39 6.75 6.89
N ASN A 57 -30.75 7.53 5.85
CA ASN A 57 -30.29 7.26 4.48
C ASN A 57 -29.56 8.49 3.90
N PRO A 58 -28.29 8.36 3.48
CA PRO A 58 -27.49 9.48 2.96
C PRO A 58 -28.12 10.23 1.79
N SER A 59 -28.89 9.54 0.92
CA SER A 59 -29.51 10.14 -0.26
C SER A 59 -30.75 11.01 0.08
N THR A 60 -31.28 10.94 1.31
CA THR A 60 -32.46 11.69 1.74
C THR A 60 -32.16 12.76 2.79
N ILE A 61 -30.86 13.00 3.09
CA ILE A 61 -30.46 14.02 4.10
C ILE A 61 -30.90 15.42 3.69
N SER A 62 -30.91 15.79 2.41
CA SER A 62 -31.36 17.09 1.92
C SER A 62 -32.83 17.37 2.23
N GLN A 63 -33.66 16.34 2.23
CA GLN A 63 -35.07 16.47 2.63
C GLN A 63 -35.22 16.59 4.14
N ALA A 64 -34.32 16.01 4.94
CA ALA A 64 -34.29 16.21 6.37
C ALA A 64 -34.06 17.68 6.72
N THR A 65 -33.18 18.38 6.01
CA THR A 65 -32.93 19.82 6.28
C THR A 65 -34.15 20.70 6.02
N THR A 66 -35.00 20.37 5.05
CA THR A 66 -36.25 21.12 4.79
C THR A 66 -37.31 20.94 5.86
N LEU A 67 -37.32 19.82 6.57
CA LEU A 67 -38.21 19.54 7.67
C LEU A 67 -37.75 20.11 9.01
N PHE A 68 -36.46 20.43 9.10
CA PHE A 68 -35.79 20.83 10.33
C PHE A 68 -36.40 22.09 11.01
N PRO A 69 -36.70 23.19 10.31
CA PRO A 69 -37.28 24.39 10.92
C PRO A 69 -38.64 24.17 11.58
N GLN A 70 -39.32 23.09 11.22
CA GLN A 70 -40.64 22.75 11.79
C GLN A 70 -40.55 22.05 13.16
N VAL A 71 -39.34 21.67 13.61
CA VAL A 71 -39.10 21.04 14.90
C VAL A 71 -38.83 22.12 15.96
N GLN A 72 -39.82 22.52 16.71
CA GLN A 72 -39.72 23.64 17.66
C GLN A 72 -39.19 23.28 19.06
N GLU A 73 -39.01 21.98 19.37
CA GLU A 73 -38.57 21.55 20.70
C GLU A 73 -37.05 21.47 20.82
N PRO A 74 -36.38 22.20 21.74
CA PRO A 74 -34.94 22.22 21.90
C PRO A 74 -34.29 20.84 22.14
N ASN A 75 -34.89 20.00 22.95
CA ASN A 75 -34.38 18.67 23.26
C ASN A 75 -34.31 17.74 22.03
N LYS A 76 -35.16 17.97 21.04
CA LYS A 76 -35.15 17.19 19.79
C LYS A 76 -34.01 17.62 18.86
N TRP A 77 -33.66 18.90 18.86
CA TRP A 77 -32.47 19.41 18.15
C TRP A 77 -31.19 18.72 18.62
N ASN A 78 -31.05 18.54 19.92
CA ASN A 78 -29.87 17.87 20.49
C ASN A 78 -29.68 16.46 19.93
N ILE A 79 -30.80 15.70 19.86
CA ILE A 79 -30.76 14.32 19.33
C ILE A 79 -30.42 14.32 17.84
N ILE A 80 -30.97 15.27 17.09
CA ILE A 80 -30.74 15.41 15.65
C ILE A 80 -29.26 15.74 15.35
N ILE A 81 -28.73 16.78 16.00
CA ILE A 81 -27.36 17.20 15.83
C ILE A 81 -26.40 16.07 16.25
N ARG A 82 -26.68 15.38 17.35
CA ARG A 82 -25.89 14.26 17.83
C ARG A 82 -25.88 13.09 16.83
N HIS A 83 -27.00 12.76 16.23
CA HIS A 83 -27.11 11.71 15.22
C HIS A 83 -26.40 12.12 13.92
N THR A 84 -26.62 13.35 13.44
CA THR A 84 -25.96 13.85 12.22
C THR A 84 -24.43 14.02 12.41
N SER A 85 -23.97 14.32 13.62
CA SER A 85 -22.54 14.38 13.95
C SER A 85 -21.79 13.08 13.69
N THR A 86 -22.48 11.94 13.76
CA THR A 86 -21.89 10.62 13.48
C THR A 86 -21.95 10.25 12.01
N THR A 87 -23.02 10.61 11.30
CA THR A 87 -23.32 10.20 9.92
C THR A 87 -22.84 11.20 8.88
N SER A 88 -23.05 12.50 9.09
CA SER A 88 -22.66 13.57 8.19
C SER A 88 -22.21 14.83 8.97
N PRO A 89 -20.90 14.96 9.28
CA PRO A 89 -20.37 16.04 10.11
C PRO A 89 -20.68 17.45 9.59
N LEU A 90 -20.59 17.68 8.28
CA LEU A 90 -20.87 18.99 7.67
C LEU A 90 -22.34 19.39 7.82
N THR A 91 -23.25 18.43 7.68
CA THR A 91 -24.68 18.66 7.88
C THR A 91 -25.01 18.99 9.35
N ALA A 92 -24.31 18.37 10.30
CA ALA A 92 -24.46 18.70 11.71
C ALA A 92 -24.07 20.17 12.00
N LEU A 93 -23.01 20.67 11.35
CA LEU A 93 -22.58 22.05 11.50
C LEU A 93 -23.56 23.04 10.85
N SER A 94 -24.14 22.74 9.68
CA SER A 94 -25.16 23.58 9.06
C SER A 94 -26.44 23.65 9.93
N LEU A 95 -26.91 22.49 10.44
CA LEU A 95 -28.05 22.44 11.34
C LEU A 95 -27.81 23.21 12.64
N PHE A 96 -26.61 23.17 13.17
CA PHE A 96 -26.26 24.00 14.36
C PHE A 96 -26.30 25.48 14.06
N ARG A 97 -25.88 25.95 12.88
CA ARG A 97 -26.02 27.35 12.47
C ARG A 97 -27.48 27.77 12.39
N GLU A 98 -28.32 26.96 11.74
CA GLU A 98 -29.75 27.22 11.64
C GLU A 98 -30.41 27.24 13.03
N MET A 99 -30.06 26.35 13.94
CA MET A 99 -30.53 26.36 15.31
C MET A 99 -30.18 27.64 16.04
N ARG A 100 -28.94 28.11 15.90
CA ARG A 100 -28.47 29.34 16.54
C ARG A 100 -29.21 30.57 16.03
N ASP A 101 -29.50 30.59 14.73
CA ASP A 101 -30.15 31.74 14.07
C ASP A 101 -31.67 31.74 14.30
N ALA A 102 -32.30 30.58 14.50
CA ALA A 102 -33.73 30.43 14.72
C ALA A 102 -34.17 30.58 16.19
N ILE A 103 -33.28 30.33 17.15
CA ILE A 103 -33.63 30.25 18.57
C ILE A 103 -32.74 31.20 19.38
N THR A 104 -33.34 32.25 19.97
CA THR A 104 -32.70 33.16 20.94
C THR A 104 -32.36 32.48 22.28
N PHE A 105 -32.30 31.16 22.34
CA PHE A 105 -32.11 30.38 23.56
C PHE A 105 -30.60 30.13 23.85
N GLN A 106 -30.19 30.40 25.07
CA GLN A 106 -28.97 29.91 25.70
C GLN A 106 -29.09 28.41 25.92
N HIS A 107 -28.69 27.60 24.92
CA HIS A 107 -28.63 26.16 25.05
C HIS A 107 -27.37 25.74 25.81
N ASN A 108 -27.52 25.32 27.05
CA ASN A 108 -26.41 24.92 27.93
C ASN A 108 -26.22 23.38 27.97
N ASP A 109 -26.57 22.63 26.90
CA ASP A 109 -26.31 21.19 26.88
C ASP A 109 -24.87 20.87 26.45
N PRO A 110 -23.99 20.43 27.38
CA PRO A 110 -22.59 20.14 27.08
C PRO A 110 -22.38 19.06 26.03
N PHE A 111 -23.31 18.11 25.89
CA PHE A 111 -23.18 16.99 24.98
C PHE A 111 -23.28 17.39 23.50
N ILE A 112 -24.04 18.45 23.19
CA ILE A 112 -24.09 18.99 21.82
C ILE A 112 -22.73 19.52 21.42
N TYR A 113 -22.15 20.38 22.26
CA TYR A 113 -20.86 21.02 21.97
C TYR A 113 -19.73 20.01 21.82
N ALA A 114 -19.69 18.97 22.66
CA ALA A 114 -18.75 17.88 22.51
C ALA A 114 -18.93 17.13 21.18
N SER A 115 -20.18 16.91 20.74
CA SER A 115 -20.50 16.26 19.46
C SER A 115 -20.15 17.12 18.26
N LEU A 116 -20.41 18.44 18.33
CA LEU A 116 -20.06 19.41 17.29
C LEU A 116 -18.55 19.54 17.12
N VAL A 117 -17.79 19.61 18.21
CA VAL A 117 -16.32 19.64 18.16
C VAL A 117 -15.77 18.37 17.51
N LYS A 118 -16.35 17.18 17.84
CA LYS A 118 -15.99 15.92 17.16
C LYS A 118 -16.32 15.96 15.65
N SER A 119 -17.43 16.60 15.27
CA SER A 119 -17.79 16.80 13.85
C SER A 119 -16.80 17.72 13.14
N CYS A 120 -16.37 18.81 13.78
CA CYS A 120 -15.33 19.68 13.24
C CYS A 120 -14.01 18.94 13.01
N ASN A 121 -13.63 18.06 13.94
CA ASN A 121 -12.43 17.23 13.79
C ASN A 121 -12.53 16.28 12.59
N LYS A 122 -13.66 15.58 12.46
CA LYS A 122 -13.90 14.67 11.32
C LYS A 122 -13.96 15.39 9.98
N ALA A 123 -14.58 16.59 9.94
CA ALA A 123 -14.72 17.40 8.74
C ALA A 123 -13.50 18.28 8.44
N GLN A 124 -12.47 18.28 9.28
CA GLN A 124 -11.29 19.19 9.20
C GLN A 124 -11.69 20.68 9.17
N ALA A 125 -12.81 21.03 9.79
CA ALA A 125 -13.42 22.36 9.80
C ALA A 125 -12.82 23.23 10.92
N LEU A 126 -11.64 23.81 10.69
CA LEU A 126 -10.86 24.53 11.70
C LEU A 126 -11.49 25.80 12.20
N LEU A 127 -12.07 26.60 11.31
CA LEU A 127 -12.68 27.89 11.66
C LEU A 127 -13.95 27.67 12.50
N GLU A 128 -14.78 26.71 12.12
CA GLU A 128 -15.98 26.33 12.84
C GLU A 128 -15.65 25.82 14.24
N GLY A 129 -14.63 24.96 14.36
CA GLY A 129 -14.21 24.42 15.64
C GLY A 129 -13.70 25.51 16.60
N LYS A 130 -12.94 26.49 16.11
CA LYS A 130 -12.54 27.67 16.90
C LYS A 130 -13.74 28.53 17.31
N SER A 131 -14.68 28.74 16.41
CA SER A 131 -15.92 29.49 16.70
C SER A 131 -16.75 28.80 17.78
N ILE A 132 -16.89 27.47 17.72
CA ILE A 132 -17.56 26.69 18.76
C ILE A 132 -16.82 26.78 20.09
N HIS A 133 -15.49 26.72 20.11
CA HIS A 133 -14.71 26.89 21.33
C HIS A 133 -14.96 28.26 21.97
N CYS A 134 -14.92 29.35 21.19
CA CYS A 134 -15.26 30.67 21.69
C CYS A 134 -16.69 30.74 22.26
N HIS A 135 -17.64 30.04 21.64
CA HIS A 135 -19.01 30.00 22.12
C HIS A 135 -19.14 29.22 23.42
N VAL A 136 -18.44 28.09 23.56
CA VAL A 136 -18.34 27.31 24.81
C VAL A 136 -17.82 28.16 25.98
N ILE A 137 -16.79 28.96 25.75
CA ILE A 137 -16.24 29.88 26.76
C ILE A 137 -17.28 30.96 27.17
N ARG A 138 -17.98 31.55 26.19
CA ARG A 138 -19.02 32.56 26.48
C ARG A 138 -20.19 32.00 27.30
N LEU A 139 -20.49 30.71 27.16
CA LEU A 139 -21.57 30.05 27.90
C LEU A 139 -21.10 29.53 29.28
N GLY A 140 -19.82 29.67 29.62
CA GLY A 140 -19.26 29.14 30.87
C GLY A 140 -19.19 27.61 30.93
N LEU A 141 -19.19 26.95 29.77
CA LEU A 141 -19.11 25.48 29.64
C LEU A 141 -17.68 24.96 29.53
N ASP A 142 -16.69 25.83 29.66
CA ASP A 142 -15.25 25.56 29.54
C ASP A 142 -14.67 24.75 30.72
N HIS A 143 -15.50 24.40 31.71
CA HIS A 143 -15.14 23.48 32.80
C HIS A 143 -15.63 22.05 32.56
N ASN A 144 -16.42 21.82 31.50
CA ASN A 144 -16.96 20.47 31.24
C ASN A 144 -15.89 19.56 30.62
N VAL A 145 -15.53 18.47 31.33
CA VAL A 145 -14.47 17.54 30.93
C VAL A 145 -14.71 16.90 29.56
N ASN A 146 -15.97 16.60 29.19
CA ASN A 146 -16.29 15.98 27.90
C ASN A 146 -16.06 16.94 26.72
N ILE A 147 -16.36 18.23 26.91
CA ILE A 147 -16.09 19.27 25.92
C ILE A 147 -14.58 19.48 25.80
N LEU A 148 -13.87 19.61 26.95
CA LEU A 148 -12.44 19.81 26.97
C LEU A 148 -11.69 18.64 26.31
N ASN A 149 -12.06 17.39 26.59
CA ASN A 149 -11.50 16.22 25.92
C ASN A 149 -11.72 16.25 24.39
N SER A 150 -12.91 16.68 23.95
CA SER A 150 -13.20 16.82 22.53
C SER A 150 -12.38 17.95 21.88
N LEU A 151 -12.18 19.08 22.59
CA LEU A 151 -11.35 20.20 22.15
C LEU A 151 -9.86 19.82 22.10
N VAL A 152 -9.35 19.10 23.10
CA VAL A 152 -7.98 18.55 23.06
C VAL A 152 -7.80 17.69 21.83
N SER A 153 -8.70 16.73 21.59
CA SER A 153 -8.64 15.87 20.39
C SER A 153 -8.72 16.66 19.08
N PHE A 154 -9.55 17.70 19.02
CA PHE A 154 -9.72 18.58 17.85
C PHE A 154 -8.43 19.37 17.56
N TYR A 155 -7.85 20.02 18.56
CA TYR A 155 -6.62 20.78 18.38
C TYR A 155 -5.40 19.90 18.12
N MET A 156 -5.39 18.70 18.68
CA MET A 156 -4.37 17.68 18.36
C MET A 156 -4.50 17.15 16.94
N GLY A 157 -5.68 17.14 16.32
CA GLY A 157 -5.89 16.76 14.92
C GLY A 157 -5.30 17.73 13.89
N SER A 158 -4.95 18.97 14.28
CA SER A 158 -4.46 20.03 13.38
C SER A 158 -2.99 20.32 13.59
N VAL A 159 -2.19 20.34 12.50
CA VAL A 159 -0.71 20.41 12.56
C VAL A 159 -0.20 21.66 13.31
N ASN A 160 -0.87 22.80 13.18
CA ASN A 160 -0.37 24.10 13.70
C ASN A 160 -1.03 24.52 15.02
N LEU A 161 -1.83 23.67 15.67
CA LEU A 161 -2.65 24.07 16.83
C LEU A 161 -2.30 23.28 18.12
N MET A 162 -1.15 22.62 18.16
CA MET A 162 -0.72 21.82 19.32
C MET A 162 -0.59 22.66 20.61
N SER A 163 -0.14 23.89 20.50
CA SER A 163 -0.05 24.80 21.64
C SER A 163 -1.43 25.06 22.28
N TYR A 164 -2.47 25.16 21.47
CA TYR A 164 -3.84 25.28 21.98
C TYR A 164 -4.34 24.00 22.64
N ALA A 165 -3.96 22.83 22.12
CA ALA A 165 -4.29 21.55 22.76
C ALA A 165 -3.69 21.44 24.16
N VAL A 166 -2.41 21.85 24.33
CA VAL A 166 -1.73 21.88 25.63
C VAL A 166 -2.43 22.86 26.58
N LEU A 167 -2.73 24.08 26.11
CA LEU A 167 -3.44 25.10 26.92
C LEU A 167 -4.81 24.60 27.40
N VAL A 168 -5.57 23.92 26.54
CA VAL A 168 -6.87 23.33 26.90
C VAL A 168 -6.67 22.17 27.87
N PHE A 169 -5.68 21.31 27.67
CA PHE A 169 -5.35 20.20 28.56
C PHE A 169 -4.97 20.69 29.96
N ASP A 170 -4.21 21.78 30.07
CA ASP A 170 -3.79 22.34 31.34
C ASP A 170 -4.95 22.98 32.13
N ARG A 171 -6.02 23.40 31.44
CA ARG A 171 -7.25 23.90 32.08
C ARG A 171 -8.15 22.82 32.68
N VAL A 172 -7.93 21.53 32.34
CA VAL A 172 -8.71 20.44 32.93
C VAL A 172 -8.32 20.25 34.39
N SER A 173 -9.21 20.63 35.28
CA SER A 173 -9.00 20.53 36.74
C SER A 173 -8.98 19.08 37.23
N GLU A 174 -9.90 18.26 36.75
CA GLU A 174 -9.98 16.82 37.05
C GLU A 174 -9.66 16.02 35.78
N ARG A 175 -8.41 15.60 35.67
CA ARG A 175 -7.95 14.78 34.55
C ARG A 175 -8.37 13.34 34.75
N SER A 176 -8.83 12.70 33.70
CA SER A 176 -9.14 11.27 33.65
C SER A 176 -8.16 10.56 32.71
N ALA A 177 -8.14 9.23 32.73
CA ALA A 177 -7.39 8.44 31.75
C ALA A 177 -7.76 8.81 30.30
N VAL A 178 -9.04 9.17 30.05
CA VAL A 178 -9.51 9.61 28.72
C VAL A 178 -8.85 10.92 28.30
N THR A 179 -8.71 11.89 29.21
CA THR A 179 -8.05 13.17 28.95
C THR A 179 -6.59 12.98 28.54
N VAL A 180 -5.86 12.13 29.28
CA VAL A 180 -4.46 11.84 28.97
C VAL A 180 -4.32 11.03 27.68
N ASN A 181 -5.24 10.07 27.45
CA ASN A 181 -5.27 9.29 26.21
C ASN A 181 -5.50 10.16 24.96
N CYS A 182 -6.27 11.25 25.04
CA CYS A 182 -6.41 12.22 23.96
C CYS A 182 -5.06 12.87 23.59
N MET A 183 -4.24 13.21 24.58
CA MET A 183 -2.91 13.77 24.39
C MET A 183 -1.94 12.73 23.80
N ILE A 184 -1.96 11.50 24.30
CA ILE A 184 -1.12 10.40 23.80
C ILE A 184 -1.48 10.11 22.33
N SER A 185 -2.77 9.87 22.05
CA SER A 185 -3.26 9.58 20.70
C SER A 185 -2.93 10.68 19.71
N GLY A 186 -3.12 11.94 20.09
CA GLY A 186 -2.81 13.07 19.23
C GLY A 186 -1.31 13.18 18.88
N ASN A 187 -0.40 12.86 19.80
CA ASN A 187 1.03 12.83 19.52
C ASN A 187 1.42 11.63 18.65
N VAL A 188 0.91 10.44 18.98
CA VAL A 188 1.17 9.20 18.23
C VAL A 188 0.71 9.34 16.77
N ASN A 189 -0.51 9.82 16.53
CA ASN A 189 -1.06 10.02 15.17
C ASN A 189 -0.26 11.01 14.32
N ARG A 190 0.60 11.81 14.94
CA ARG A 190 1.53 12.74 14.27
C ARG A 190 2.93 12.17 14.06
N GLY A 191 3.15 10.93 14.38
CA GLY A 191 4.46 10.31 14.32
C GLY A 191 5.39 10.62 15.51
N ASN A 192 4.91 11.33 16.54
CA ASN A 192 5.70 11.71 17.71
C ASN A 192 5.53 10.70 18.85
N LEU A 193 5.96 9.45 18.63
CA LEU A 193 5.84 8.37 19.61
C LEU A 193 6.59 8.70 20.93
N ASP A 194 7.76 9.31 20.85
CA ASP A 194 8.58 9.66 22.03
C ASP A 194 7.85 10.63 22.96
N VAL A 195 7.14 11.62 22.40
CA VAL A 195 6.32 12.54 23.17
C VAL A 195 5.14 11.82 23.80
N GLY A 196 4.46 10.94 23.03
CA GLY A 196 3.40 10.07 23.54
C GLY A 196 3.87 9.20 24.71
N MET A 197 5.06 8.59 24.60
CA MET A 197 5.69 7.82 25.66
C MET A 197 6.05 8.68 26.88
N SER A 198 6.52 9.90 26.69
CA SER A 198 6.83 10.81 27.83
C SER A 198 5.56 11.16 28.63
N VAL A 199 4.44 11.37 27.94
CA VAL A 199 3.12 11.58 28.57
C VAL A 199 2.67 10.33 29.33
N PHE A 200 2.87 9.14 28.76
CA PHE A 200 2.59 7.87 29.43
C PHE A 200 3.43 7.66 30.71
N VAL A 201 4.73 7.96 30.66
CA VAL A 201 5.62 7.87 31.84
C VAL A 201 5.16 8.84 32.94
N LYS A 202 4.77 10.07 32.59
CA LYS A 202 4.17 11.03 33.54
C LYS A 202 2.84 10.54 34.11
N MET A 203 2.05 9.79 33.34
CA MET A 203 0.83 9.15 33.83
C MET A 203 1.16 8.06 34.87
N LEU A 204 2.15 7.21 34.62
CA LEU A 204 2.62 6.18 35.54
C LEU A 204 3.21 6.78 36.85
N SER A 205 3.89 7.92 36.78
CA SER A 205 4.46 8.61 37.92
C SER A 205 3.43 9.39 38.76
N GLY A 206 2.15 9.36 38.41
CA GLY A 206 1.09 10.06 39.10
C GLY A 206 1.07 11.59 38.91
N CYS A 207 1.85 12.14 37.97
CA CYS A 207 1.91 13.59 37.71
C CYS A 207 0.58 14.21 37.32
N TYR A 208 -0.39 13.42 36.87
CA TYR A 208 -1.71 13.88 36.47
C TYR A 208 -2.80 13.65 37.52
N GLY A 209 -2.44 13.08 38.69
CA GLY A 209 -3.32 12.74 39.79
C GLY A 209 -3.23 11.26 40.17
N LEU A 210 -3.37 10.94 41.46
CA LEU A 210 -3.21 9.57 41.99
C LEU A 210 -4.23 8.56 41.41
N ASN A 211 -5.37 9.03 40.86
CA ASN A 211 -6.43 8.20 40.28
C ASN A 211 -6.35 8.07 38.74
N VAL A 212 -5.33 8.68 38.10
CA VAL A 212 -5.18 8.65 36.66
C VAL A 212 -4.23 7.53 36.25
N ASN A 213 -4.72 6.30 36.24
CA ASN A 213 -3.94 5.13 35.86
C ASN A 213 -4.12 4.77 34.38
N PRO A 214 -3.09 4.27 33.70
CA PRO A 214 -3.20 3.70 32.37
C PRO A 214 -4.23 2.57 32.34
N ASN A 215 -5.03 2.54 31.30
CA ASN A 215 -5.98 1.47 31.03
C ASN A 215 -5.63 0.77 29.71
N TYR A 216 -6.38 -0.28 29.34
CA TYR A 216 -6.14 -1.01 28.08
C TYR A 216 -6.12 -0.09 26.85
N VAL A 217 -6.98 0.96 26.81
CA VAL A 217 -6.99 1.93 25.70
C VAL A 217 -5.66 2.69 25.57
N THR A 218 -5.05 3.06 26.70
CA THR A 218 -3.73 3.72 26.73
C THR A 218 -2.68 2.84 26.04
N PHE A 219 -2.65 1.55 26.37
CA PHE A 219 -1.72 0.60 25.79
C PHE A 219 -2.02 0.31 24.31
N VAL A 220 -3.29 0.15 23.94
CA VAL A 220 -3.69 -0.04 22.53
C VAL A 220 -3.20 1.12 21.66
N ILE A 221 -3.39 2.38 22.09
CA ILE A 221 -2.92 3.57 21.36
C ILE A 221 -1.40 3.54 21.16
N LEU A 222 -0.65 3.27 22.24
CA LEU A 222 0.81 3.27 22.21
C LEU A 222 1.37 2.10 21.37
N ILE A 223 0.80 0.90 21.52
CA ILE A 223 1.22 -0.29 20.77
C ILE A 223 0.92 -0.11 19.29
N SER A 224 -0.28 0.40 18.93
CA SER A 224 -0.58 0.74 17.53
C SER A 224 0.40 1.78 16.97
N GLY A 225 0.77 2.78 17.76
CA GLY A 225 1.81 3.73 17.38
C GLY A 225 3.18 3.08 17.16
N CYS A 226 3.55 2.11 18.00
CA CYS A 226 4.79 1.33 17.80
C CYS A 226 4.74 0.50 16.51
N VAL A 227 3.57 -0.02 16.14
CA VAL A 227 3.35 -0.76 14.90
C VAL A 227 3.54 0.14 13.68
N GLU A 228 2.96 1.34 13.70
CA GLU A 228 3.04 2.29 12.57
C GLU A 228 4.43 2.92 12.41
N LEU A 229 5.10 3.24 13.52
CA LEU A 229 6.35 4.01 13.52
C LEU A 229 7.62 3.16 13.67
N GLY A 230 7.49 1.85 13.69
CA GLY A 230 8.65 0.95 13.70
C GLY A 230 9.27 0.70 15.07
N GLY A 231 8.57 0.99 16.19
CA GLY A 231 9.07 0.94 17.56
C GLY A 231 8.98 -0.43 18.24
N PHE A 232 9.58 -1.52 17.72
CA PHE A 232 9.43 -2.86 18.29
C PHE A 232 9.91 -2.97 19.74
N ARG A 233 11.08 -2.42 20.09
CA ARG A 233 11.61 -2.47 21.47
C ARG A 233 10.68 -1.78 22.47
N THR A 234 10.13 -0.63 22.10
CA THR A 234 9.16 0.10 22.91
C THR A 234 7.87 -0.71 23.06
N GLY A 235 7.38 -1.33 21.97
CA GLY A 235 6.20 -2.18 21.98
C GLY A 235 6.34 -3.40 22.90
N THR A 236 7.52 -4.05 22.92
CA THR A 236 7.78 -5.18 23.83
C THR A 236 7.89 -4.73 25.31
N ALA A 237 8.43 -3.56 25.57
CA ALA A 237 8.43 -2.98 26.93
C ALA A 237 7.00 -2.67 27.42
N LEU A 238 6.15 -2.14 26.53
CA LEU A 238 4.73 -1.94 26.81
C LEU A 238 4.00 -3.26 27.06
N HIS A 239 4.29 -4.31 26.31
CA HIS A 239 3.75 -5.65 26.57
C HIS A 239 4.10 -6.15 27.98
N CYS A 240 5.36 -6.04 28.39
CA CYS A 240 5.78 -6.38 29.75
C CYS A 240 5.03 -5.56 30.83
N SER A 241 4.76 -4.28 30.53
CA SER A 241 3.98 -3.42 31.44
C SER A 241 2.51 -3.85 31.52
N CYS A 242 1.92 -4.27 30.39
CA CYS A 242 0.55 -4.82 30.35
C CYS A 242 0.43 -6.07 31.23
N LEU A 243 1.39 -6.99 31.13
CA LEU A 243 1.42 -8.21 31.95
C LEU A 243 1.50 -7.89 33.44
N LYS A 244 2.36 -6.93 33.85
CA LYS A 244 2.48 -6.49 35.24
C LYS A 244 1.20 -5.87 35.81
N MET A 245 0.36 -5.27 34.93
CA MET A 245 -0.90 -4.64 35.33
C MET A 245 -2.10 -5.59 35.19
N GLY A 246 -1.92 -6.83 34.75
CA GLY A 246 -2.98 -7.82 34.59
C GLY A 246 -3.99 -7.47 33.48
N LEU A 247 -3.53 -6.78 32.41
CA LEU A 247 -4.37 -6.37 31.29
C LEU A 247 -4.32 -7.33 30.09
N ASP A 248 -3.56 -8.40 30.20
CA ASP A 248 -3.24 -9.39 29.17
C ASP A 248 -4.43 -10.22 28.67
N HIS A 249 -5.58 -10.15 29.33
CA HIS A 249 -6.80 -10.83 28.90
C HIS A 249 -7.78 -9.93 28.13
N ASN A 250 -7.46 -8.65 27.91
CA ASN A 250 -8.32 -7.75 27.15
C ASN A 250 -8.22 -8.04 25.64
N LEU A 251 -9.35 -8.29 24.99
CA LEU A 251 -9.46 -8.67 23.59
C LEU A 251 -8.79 -7.65 22.65
N GLU A 252 -9.09 -6.36 22.81
CA GLU A 252 -8.55 -5.29 21.96
C GLU A 252 -7.04 -5.15 22.12
N LEU A 253 -6.55 -5.27 23.35
CA LEU A 253 -5.12 -5.21 23.66
C LEU A 253 -4.37 -6.41 23.09
N CYS A 254 -4.93 -7.62 23.23
CA CYS A 254 -4.36 -8.83 22.63
C CYS A 254 -4.27 -8.71 21.11
N ASN A 255 -5.32 -8.20 20.46
CA ASN A 255 -5.32 -7.98 19.00
C ASN A 255 -4.21 -6.98 18.59
N ALA A 256 -4.02 -5.88 19.32
CA ALA A 256 -2.95 -4.92 19.07
C ALA A 256 -1.54 -5.53 19.29
N LEU A 257 -1.37 -6.39 20.30
CA LEU A 257 -0.13 -7.10 20.55
C LEU A 257 0.17 -8.14 19.46
N ILE A 258 -0.84 -8.90 19.00
CA ILE A 258 -0.68 -9.84 17.89
C ILE A 258 -0.21 -9.10 16.65
N ASP A 259 -0.83 -7.94 16.33
CA ASP A 259 -0.43 -7.10 15.20
C ASP A 259 1.01 -6.59 15.33
N LEU A 260 1.42 -6.15 16.53
CA LEU A 260 2.80 -5.75 16.82
C LEU A 260 3.79 -6.87 16.47
N TYR A 261 3.60 -8.05 17.05
CA TYR A 261 4.53 -9.15 16.82
C TYR A 261 4.50 -9.64 15.36
N ALA A 262 3.33 -9.70 14.74
CA ALA A 262 3.16 -10.10 13.37
C ALA A 262 3.88 -9.16 12.38
N LYS A 263 3.71 -7.86 12.55
CA LYS A 263 4.30 -6.85 11.64
C LYS A 263 5.83 -6.83 11.70
N PHE A 264 6.41 -7.18 12.84
CA PHE A 264 7.87 -7.29 12.99
C PHE A 264 8.41 -8.71 12.72
N GLY A 265 7.63 -9.57 12.06
CA GLY A 265 8.05 -10.92 11.67
C GLY A 265 8.24 -11.89 12.85
N ARG A 266 7.75 -11.57 14.04
CA ARG A 266 7.82 -12.41 15.23
C ARG A 266 6.57 -13.27 15.38
N THR A 267 6.27 -14.07 14.34
CA THR A 267 5.05 -14.88 14.25
C THR A 267 4.84 -15.83 15.40
N PHE A 268 5.92 -16.37 15.97
CA PHE A 268 5.84 -17.23 17.16
C PHE A 268 5.24 -16.48 18.36
N GLY A 269 5.68 -15.23 18.63
CA GLY A 269 5.13 -14.40 19.69
C GLY A 269 3.65 -14.08 19.47
N ALA A 270 3.27 -13.72 18.23
CA ALA A 270 1.88 -13.51 17.85
C ALA A 270 1.01 -14.75 18.08
N ALA A 271 1.51 -15.93 17.67
CA ALA A 271 0.80 -17.19 17.86
C ALA A 271 0.63 -17.57 19.33
N THR A 272 1.63 -17.30 20.17
CA THR A 272 1.55 -17.56 21.61
C THR A 272 0.45 -16.73 22.25
N ILE A 273 0.42 -15.40 22.00
CA ILE A 273 -0.64 -14.52 22.49
C ILE A 273 -2.00 -15.00 21.99
N PHE A 274 -2.13 -15.27 20.69
CA PHE A 274 -3.37 -15.77 20.11
C PHE A 274 -3.87 -17.05 20.75
N ARG A 275 -2.97 -18.02 21.03
CA ARG A 275 -3.33 -19.28 21.67
C ARG A 275 -3.83 -19.05 23.08
N ASP A 276 -3.18 -18.17 23.83
CA ASP A 276 -3.43 -17.95 25.26
C ASP A 276 -4.65 -17.02 25.51
N MET A 277 -5.21 -16.40 24.44
CA MET A 277 -6.45 -15.59 24.53
C MET A 277 -7.64 -16.45 24.96
N PRO A 278 -8.41 -16.02 26.00
CA PRO A 278 -9.61 -16.74 26.44
C PRO A 278 -10.76 -16.69 25.44
N GLU A 279 -10.94 -15.56 24.78
CA GLU A 279 -11.95 -15.35 23.74
C GLU A 279 -11.27 -14.85 22.46
N LYS A 280 -11.73 -15.35 21.32
CA LYS A 280 -11.20 -15.01 19.99
C LYS A 280 -12.33 -14.55 19.07
N ASP A 281 -12.27 -13.31 18.62
CA ASP A 281 -13.20 -12.79 17.64
C ASP A 281 -12.65 -12.88 16.20
N VAL A 282 -13.45 -12.45 15.23
CA VAL A 282 -13.03 -12.44 13.80
C VAL A 282 -11.76 -11.60 13.61
N VAL A 283 -11.60 -10.51 14.38
CA VAL A 283 -10.43 -9.63 14.29
C VAL A 283 -9.17 -10.36 14.75
N SER A 284 -9.25 -11.10 15.87
CA SER A 284 -8.13 -11.91 16.38
C SER A 284 -7.63 -12.92 15.36
N TRP A 285 -8.58 -13.67 14.74
CA TRP A 285 -8.26 -14.62 13.68
C TRP A 285 -7.64 -13.96 12.46
N ASN A 286 -8.25 -12.87 11.98
CA ASN A 286 -7.72 -12.15 10.81
C ASN A 286 -6.33 -11.60 11.06
N THR A 287 -6.07 -11.02 12.24
CA THR A 287 -4.76 -10.44 12.56
C THR A 287 -3.65 -11.49 12.55
N VAL A 288 -3.88 -12.67 13.15
CA VAL A 288 -2.87 -13.73 13.13
C VAL A 288 -2.70 -14.36 11.74
N ILE A 289 -3.79 -14.54 10.99
CA ILE A 289 -3.75 -15.05 9.61
C ILE A 289 -2.96 -14.10 8.71
N CYS A 290 -3.25 -12.78 8.77
CA CYS A 290 -2.51 -11.77 8.01
C CYS A 290 -1.04 -11.71 8.42
N GLY A 291 -0.73 -11.89 9.71
CA GLY A 291 0.65 -11.96 10.21
C GLY A 291 1.45 -13.09 9.57
N TYR A 292 0.87 -14.28 9.51
CA TYR A 292 1.50 -15.42 8.82
C TYR A 292 1.57 -15.24 7.30
N ALA A 293 0.55 -14.64 6.69
CA ALA A 293 0.57 -14.33 5.26
C ALA A 293 1.72 -13.35 4.91
N ASN A 294 1.92 -12.32 5.72
CA ASN A 294 3.00 -11.35 5.54
C ASN A 294 4.40 -11.94 5.77
N SER A 295 4.51 -12.97 6.60
CA SER A 295 5.77 -13.67 6.84
C SER A 295 6.07 -14.77 5.82
N GLY A 296 5.15 -15.05 4.88
CA GLY A 296 5.31 -16.08 3.86
C GLY A 296 5.01 -17.51 4.34
N ASP A 297 4.50 -17.71 5.55
CA ASP A 297 4.08 -19.05 6.04
C ASP A 297 2.64 -19.35 5.66
N PHE A 298 2.43 -19.64 4.37
CA PHE A 298 1.09 -19.87 3.82
C PHE A 298 0.48 -21.20 4.27
N ALA A 299 1.30 -22.20 4.61
CA ALA A 299 0.81 -23.47 5.17
C ALA A 299 0.06 -23.20 6.49
N ARG A 300 0.59 -22.32 7.32
CA ARG A 300 -0.05 -21.91 8.57
C ARG A 300 -1.31 -21.09 8.33
N VAL A 301 -1.32 -20.20 7.33
CA VAL A 301 -2.51 -19.44 6.92
C VAL A 301 -3.69 -20.38 6.63
N PHE A 302 -3.48 -21.40 5.82
CA PHE A 302 -4.54 -22.36 5.48
C PHE A 302 -4.97 -23.22 6.67
N SER A 303 -4.03 -23.60 7.56
CA SER A 303 -4.36 -24.35 8.76
C SER A 303 -5.22 -23.54 9.73
N LEU A 304 -4.86 -22.29 9.99
CA LEU A 304 -5.61 -21.36 10.84
C LEU A 304 -7.00 -21.06 10.27
N PHE A 305 -7.12 -20.87 8.97
CA PHE A 305 -8.41 -20.68 8.32
C PHE A 305 -9.32 -21.90 8.46
N ARG A 306 -8.76 -23.11 8.33
CA ARG A 306 -9.50 -24.36 8.57
C ARG A 306 -9.98 -24.42 10.01
N GLU A 307 -9.13 -24.06 10.97
CA GLU A 307 -9.46 -24.04 12.40
C GLU A 307 -10.57 -23.01 12.71
N MET A 308 -10.46 -21.78 12.17
CA MET A 308 -11.49 -20.73 12.26
C MET A 308 -12.86 -21.25 11.79
N ARG A 309 -12.89 -22.01 10.70
CA ARG A 309 -14.12 -22.64 10.20
C ARG A 309 -14.67 -23.72 11.13
N ILE A 310 -13.81 -24.55 11.71
CA ILE A 310 -14.21 -25.62 12.66
C ILE A 310 -14.84 -24.98 13.90
N GLN A 311 -14.29 -23.85 14.38
CA GLN A 311 -14.82 -23.09 15.51
C GLN A 311 -16.07 -22.27 15.16
N LYS A 312 -16.57 -22.35 13.92
CA LYS A 312 -17.74 -21.62 13.41
C LYS A 312 -17.65 -20.09 13.58
N VAL A 313 -16.45 -19.55 13.60
CA VAL A 313 -16.24 -18.11 13.60
C VAL A 313 -16.61 -17.55 12.23
N GLY A 314 -17.34 -16.44 12.21
CA GLY A 314 -17.79 -15.82 10.95
C GLY A 314 -16.60 -15.39 10.09
N ILE A 315 -16.66 -15.72 8.80
CA ILE A 315 -15.64 -15.32 7.82
C ILE A 315 -16.09 -14.01 7.18
N ASP A 316 -15.25 -13.00 7.24
CA ASP A 316 -15.51 -11.69 6.69
C ASP A 316 -14.65 -11.38 5.45
N ARG A 317 -14.77 -10.17 4.93
CA ARG A 317 -14.03 -9.69 3.75
C ARG A 317 -12.52 -9.71 3.96
N VAL A 318 -12.06 -9.39 5.18
CA VAL A 318 -10.63 -9.36 5.51
C VAL A 318 -10.05 -10.77 5.49
N SER A 319 -10.76 -11.75 6.08
CA SER A 319 -10.37 -13.17 6.03
C SER A 319 -10.16 -13.66 4.59
N PHE A 320 -11.10 -13.32 3.69
CA PHE A 320 -10.97 -13.71 2.27
C PHE A 320 -9.83 -12.98 1.57
N SER A 321 -9.61 -11.69 1.82
CA SER A 321 -8.49 -10.94 1.22
C SER A 321 -7.13 -11.52 1.63
N CYS A 322 -6.94 -11.89 2.91
CA CYS A 322 -5.72 -12.54 3.38
C CYS A 322 -5.49 -13.91 2.70
N LEU A 323 -6.57 -14.70 2.53
CA LEU A 323 -6.48 -15.99 1.83
C LEU A 323 -6.13 -15.84 0.34
N LEU A 324 -6.74 -14.85 -0.34
CA LEU A 324 -6.43 -14.58 -1.74
C LEU A 324 -4.99 -14.11 -1.90
N SER A 325 -4.47 -13.30 -0.96
CA SER A 325 -3.06 -12.89 -0.94
C SER A 325 -2.12 -14.09 -0.76
N ALA A 326 -2.49 -15.05 0.10
CA ALA A 326 -1.73 -16.28 0.27
C ALA A 326 -1.76 -17.14 -1.01
N CYS A 327 -2.92 -17.28 -1.66
CA CYS A 327 -3.03 -17.98 -2.94
C CYS A 327 -2.22 -17.33 -4.05
N ALA A 328 -2.15 -15.98 -4.05
CA ALA A 328 -1.37 -15.20 -5.00
C ALA A 328 0.13 -15.47 -4.85
N ALA A 329 0.64 -15.47 -3.62
CA ALA A 329 2.04 -15.69 -3.33
C ALA A 329 2.51 -17.11 -3.68
N GLU A 330 1.73 -18.13 -3.34
CA GLU A 330 1.99 -19.55 -3.66
C GLU A 330 1.61 -19.91 -5.10
N LYS A 331 1.03 -18.99 -5.87
CA LYS A 331 0.51 -19.25 -7.22
C LYS A 331 -0.52 -20.41 -7.28
N HIS A 332 -1.28 -20.58 -6.19
CA HIS A 332 -2.30 -21.64 -6.07
C HIS A 332 -3.61 -21.27 -6.75
N ILE A 333 -3.63 -21.32 -8.07
CA ILE A 333 -4.79 -20.91 -8.89
C ILE A 333 -6.07 -21.71 -8.58
N TRP A 334 -5.97 -23.03 -8.38
CA TRP A 334 -7.14 -23.87 -8.11
C TRP A 334 -7.86 -23.44 -6.82
N LEU A 335 -7.11 -23.20 -5.74
CA LEU A 335 -7.67 -22.75 -4.47
C LEU A 335 -8.23 -21.32 -4.60
N GLY A 336 -7.56 -20.44 -5.35
CA GLY A 336 -8.05 -19.12 -5.66
C GLY A 336 -9.39 -19.14 -6.38
N LYS A 337 -9.57 -20.02 -7.38
CA LYS A 337 -10.85 -20.22 -8.08
C LYS A 337 -11.96 -20.74 -7.14
N MET A 338 -11.64 -21.65 -6.22
CA MET A 338 -12.60 -22.11 -5.21
C MET A 338 -13.05 -20.98 -4.27
N ILE A 339 -12.11 -20.17 -3.80
CA ILE A 339 -12.41 -19.01 -2.94
C ILE A 339 -13.28 -18.00 -3.70
N HIS A 340 -12.97 -17.73 -4.96
CA HIS A 340 -13.78 -16.86 -5.82
C HIS A 340 -15.21 -17.35 -5.97
N ALA A 341 -15.41 -18.64 -6.26
CA ALA A 341 -16.74 -19.24 -6.34
C ALA A 341 -17.51 -19.11 -5.00
N ARG A 342 -16.82 -19.23 -3.87
CA ARG A 342 -17.42 -19.05 -2.54
C ARG A 342 -17.79 -17.60 -2.25
N LEU A 343 -16.96 -16.66 -2.67
CA LEU A 343 -17.26 -15.23 -2.57
C LEU A 343 -18.50 -14.86 -3.36
N LYS A 344 -18.61 -15.38 -4.59
CA LYS A 344 -19.76 -15.17 -5.48
C LYS A 344 -21.05 -15.72 -4.85
N SER A 345 -21.00 -16.93 -4.25
CA SER A 345 -22.14 -17.51 -3.54
C SER A 345 -22.59 -16.73 -2.31
N ASN A 346 -21.70 -15.98 -1.68
CA ASN A 346 -21.99 -15.16 -0.50
C ASN A 346 -22.31 -13.69 -0.86
N GLY A 347 -22.26 -13.30 -2.13
CA GLY A 347 -22.47 -11.92 -2.59
C GLY A 347 -21.41 -10.94 -2.10
N LEU A 348 -20.19 -11.41 -1.80
CA LEU A 348 -19.07 -10.61 -1.30
C LEU A 348 -18.09 -10.19 -2.40
N ASP A 349 -18.23 -10.72 -3.59
CA ASP A 349 -17.39 -10.45 -4.77
C ASP A 349 -17.47 -9.01 -5.25
N CYS A 350 -18.60 -8.34 -5.03
CA CYS A 350 -18.82 -6.94 -5.43
C CYS A 350 -18.15 -5.88 -4.53
N HIS A 351 -17.45 -6.29 -3.48
CA HIS A 351 -16.71 -5.35 -2.62
C HIS A 351 -15.35 -4.99 -3.18
N VAL A 352 -15.01 -3.70 -3.15
CA VAL A 352 -13.75 -3.16 -3.71
C VAL A 352 -12.52 -3.91 -3.20
N SER A 353 -12.36 -4.07 -1.89
CA SER A 353 -11.18 -4.73 -1.30
C SER A 353 -11.02 -6.20 -1.69
N VAL A 354 -12.14 -6.92 -1.82
CA VAL A 354 -12.13 -8.33 -2.22
C VAL A 354 -11.84 -8.47 -3.71
N GLY A 355 -12.45 -7.61 -4.53
CA GLY A 355 -12.25 -7.64 -5.96
C GLY A 355 -10.82 -7.26 -6.36
N THR A 356 -10.20 -6.28 -5.71
CA THR A 356 -8.77 -5.96 -5.94
C THR A 356 -7.87 -7.13 -5.53
N SER A 357 -8.18 -7.82 -4.42
CA SER A 357 -7.46 -9.03 -4.01
C SER A 357 -7.63 -10.19 -5.00
N LEU A 358 -8.83 -10.36 -5.60
CA LEU A 358 -9.08 -11.35 -6.66
C LEU A 358 -8.29 -11.02 -7.93
N ILE A 359 -8.31 -9.78 -8.38
CA ILE A 359 -7.55 -9.31 -9.54
C ILE A 359 -6.05 -9.58 -9.32
N SER A 360 -5.51 -9.22 -8.16
CA SER A 360 -4.10 -9.45 -7.82
C SER A 360 -3.77 -10.96 -7.77
N MET A 361 -4.64 -11.78 -7.20
CA MET A 361 -4.45 -13.24 -7.15
C MET A 361 -4.37 -13.82 -8.56
N TYR A 362 -5.30 -13.45 -9.44
CA TYR A 362 -5.29 -13.93 -10.82
C TYR A 362 -4.08 -13.44 -11.60
N SER A 363 -3.63 -12.18 -11.38
CA SER A 363 -2.42 -11.62 -11.98
C SER A 363 -1.18 -12.46 -11.67
N ARG A 364 -0.93 -12.71 -10.39
CA ARG A 364 0.24 -13.48 -9.94
C ARG A 364 0.20 -14.95 -10.39
N CYS A 365 -0.99 -15.47 -10.63
CA CYS A 365 -1.19 -16.79 -11.24
C CYS A 365 -1.09 -16.78 -12.78
N ARG A 366 -0.79 -15.64 -13.43
CA ARG A 366 -0.73 -15.43 -14.88
C ARG A 366 -2.06 -15.69 -15.61
N GLU A 367 -3.18 -15.61 -14.91
CA GLU A 367 -4.56 -15.78 -15.42
C GLU A 367 -5.19 -14.41 -15.73
N VAL A 368 -4.61 -13.67 -16.67
CA VAL A 368 -5.00 -12.29 -16.98
C VAL A 368 -6.46 -12.18 -17.43
N GLU A 369 -6.98 -13.15 -18.20
CA GLU A 369 -8.38 -13.17 -18.63
C GLU A 369 -9.35 -13.30 -17.46
N SER A 370 -9.00 -14.14 -16.47
CA SER A 370 -9.82 -14.30 -15.26
C SER A 370 -9.82 -13.01 -14.43
N ALA A 371 -8.68 -12.29 -14.34
CA ALA A 371 -8.59 -10.98 -13.70
C ALA A 371 -9.46 -9.95 -14.44
N ARG A 372 -9.43 -9.96 -15.77
CA ARG A 372 -10.25 -9.09 -16.60
C ARG A 372 -11.75 -9.33 -16.41
N ASN A 373 -12.18 -10.59 -16.34
CA ASN A 373 -13.57 -10.94 -16.09
C ASN A 373 -14.05 -10.39 -14.72
N VAL A 374 -13.25 -10.55 -13.66
CA VAL A 374 -13.55 -9.96 -12.34
C VAL A 374 -13.69 -8.44 -12.44
N PHE A 375 -12.78 -7.78 -13.17
CA PHE A 375 -12.85 -6.34 -13.38
C PHE A 375 -14.12 -5.93 -14.13
N ASP A 376 -14.53 -6.66 -15.16
CA ASP A 376 -15.70 -6.32 -15.98
C ASP A 376 -17.05 -6.61 -15.29
N GLU A 377 -17.10 -7.59 -14.37
CA GLU A 377 -18.30 -7.91 -13.58
C GLU A 377 -18.60 -6.85 -12.50
N MET A 378 -17.65 -5.95 -12.15
CA MET A 378 -17.85 -4.96 -11.11
C MET A 378 -18.82 -3.84 -11.49
N PRO A 379 -19.92 -3.64 -10.73
CA PRO A 379 -20.96 -2.66 -11.06
C PRO A 379 -20.50 -1.21 -10.89
N LYS A 380 -19.62 -0.95 -9.92
CA LYS A 380 -19.01 0.38 -9.67
C LYS A 380 -17.50 0.22 -9.61
N ARG A 381 -16.81 0.76 -10.60
CA ARG A 381 -15.35 0.73 -10.68
C ARG A 381 -14.80 2.06 -10.18
N ASN A 382 -14.23 2.07 -8.99
CA ASN A 382 -13.46 3.20 -8.46
C ASN A 382 -12.02 3.17 -9.04
N ILE A 383 -11.25 4.21 -8.75
CA ILE A 383 -9.87 4.33 -9.27
C ILE A 383 -8.96 3.17 -8.84
N GLU A 384 -9.19 2.60 -7.65
CA GLU A 384 -8.40 1.46 -7.14
C GLU A 384 -8.54 0.21 -8.03
N TYR A 385 -9.75 -0.05 -8.57
CA TYR A 385 -9.97 -1.15 -9.52
C TYR A 385 -9.23 -0.95 -10.84
N TRP A 386 -9.27 0.27 -11.36
CA TRP A 386 -8.55 0.62 -12.56
C TRP A 386 -7.05 0.46 -12.37
N ASN A 387 -6.53 0.93 -11.24
CA ASN A 387 -5.13 0.78 -10.86
C ASN A 387 -4.72 -0.69 -10.78
N ALA A 388 -5.52 -1.51 -10.10
CA ALA A 388 -5.26 -2.95 -10.01
C ALA A 388 -5.17 -3.60 -11.39
N MET A 389 -6.09 -3.28 -12.33
CA MET A 389 -6.08 -3.87 -13.66
C MET A 389 -4.95 -3.34 -14.56
N ILE A 390 -4.58 -2.06 -14.41
CA ILE A 390 -3.39 -1.49 -15.09
C ILE A 390 -2.14 -2.25 -14.63
N HIS A 391 -1.97 -2.46 -13.32
CA HIS A 391 -0.86 -3.24 -12.78
C HIS A 391 -0.83 -4.67 -13.30
N VAL A 392 -1.99 -5.35 -13.37
CA VAL A 392 -2.09 -6.69 -13.96
C VAL A 392 -1.51 -6.72 -15.36
N TYR A 393 -1.90 -5.78 -16.20
CA TYR A 393 -1.41 -5.75 -17.58
C TYR A 393 0.09 -5.45 -17.65
N VAL A 394 0.60 -4.53 -16.84
CA VAL A 394 2.02 -4.21 -16.79
C VAL A 394 2.85 -5.40 -16.30
N GLU A 395 2.49 -6.02 -15.17
CA GLU A 395 3.20 -7.17 -14.60
C GLU A 395 3.22 -8.39 -15.51
N ASN A 396 2.20 -8.55 -16.37
CA ASN A 396 2.12 -9.67 -17.32
C ASN A 396 2.63 -9.31 -18.73
N GLY A 397 3.35 -8.20 -18.90
CA GLY A 397 3.96 -7.79 -20.17
C GLY A 397 2.97 -7.30 -21.24
N LEU A 398 1.72 -6.99 -20.86
CA LEU A 398 0.65 -6.49 -21.73
C LEU A 398 0.51 -4.96 -21.64
N ALA A 399 1.63 -4.25 -21.64
CA ALA A 399 1.68 -2.80 -21.44
C ALA A 399 0.78 -1.99 -22.39
N ARG A 400 0.59 -2.45 -23.64
CA ARG A 400 -0.32 -1.82 -24.58
C ARG A 400 -1.77 -1.86 -24.13
N GLU A 401 -2.21 -2.94 -23.49
CA GLU A 401 -3.56 -3.07 -22.95
C GLU A 401 -3.76 -2.16 -21.73
N ALA A 402 -2.73 -1.96 -20.92
CA ALA A 402 -2.74 -0.98 -19.83
C ALA A 402 -2.98 0.45 -20.34
N LEU A 403 -2.32 0.85 -21.43
CA LEU A 403 -2.51 2.16 -22.06
C LEU A 403 -3.91 2.33 -22.64
N LYS A 404 -4.45 1.29 -23.31
CA LYS A 404 -5.85 1.31 -23.80
C LYS A 404 -6.86 1.43 -22.65
N LEU A 405 -6.59 0.78 -21.51
CA LEU A 405 -7.45 0.85 -20.34
C LEU A 405 -7.49 2.27 -19.78
N PHE A 406 -6.37 2.97 -19.79
CA PHE A 406 -6.29 4.36 -19.35
C PHE A 406 -7.14 5.32 -20.20
N ASP A 407 -7.18 5.14 -21.50
CA ASP A 407 -8.04 5.97 -22.34
C ASP A 407 -9.52 5.82 -21.93
N GLN A 408 -9.96 4.66 -21.45
CA GLN A 408 -11.31 4.46 -20.94
C GLN A 408 -11.58 5.18 -19.61
N ILE A 409 -10.57 5.40 -18.76
CA ILE A 409 -10.70 6.16 -17.47
C ILE A 409 -11.12 7.60 -17.78
N LYS A 410 -10.52 8.22 -18.80
CA LYS A 410 -10.81 9.61 -19.21
C LYS A 410 -12.26 9.85 -19.58
N PHE A 411 -12.94 8.85 -20.16
CA PHE A 411 -14.35 8.95 -20.53
C PHE A 411 -15.32 8.81 -19.34
N ARG A 412 -14.82 8.53 -18.12
CA ARG A 412 -15.65 8.22 -16.95
C ARG A 412 -15.55 9.25 -15.83
N ASP A 413 -14.99 10.42 -16.08
CA ASP A 413 -14.77 11.50 -15.10
C ASP A 413 -14.04 11.04 -13.82
N LEU A 414 -13.18 10.03 -13.93
CA LEU A 414 -12.32 9.58 -12.86
C LEU A 414 -10.98 10.30 -12.95
N GLU A 415 -10.54 10.90 -11.85
CA GLU A 415 -9.22 11.53 -11.79
C GLU A 415 -8.14 10.46 -11.51
N PRO A 416 -7.14 10.30 -12.41
CA PRO A 416 -5.99 9.45 -12.15
C PRO A 416 -5.22 9.91 -10.91
N ASP A 417 -4.86 9.00 -10.04
CA ASP A 417 -3.99 9.24 -8.89
C ASP A 417 -2.51 8.95 -9.20
N ASP A 418 -1.65 9.07 -8.21
CA ASP A 418 -0.21 8.79 -8.34
C ASP A 418 0.05 7.32 -8.68
N VAL A 419 -0.79 6.39 -8.20
CA VAL A 419 -0.67 4.96 -8.50
C VAL A 419 -1.03 4.66 -9.96
N THR A 420 -2.12 5.27 -10.46
CA THR A 420 -2.48 5.21 -11.89
C THR A 420 -1.32 5.71 -12.75
N THR A 421 -0.78 6.86 -12.37
CA THR A 421 0.30 7.52 -13.11
C THR A 421 1.56 6.67 -13.13
N LEU A 422 1.92 6.06 -12.00
CA LEU A 422 3.06 5.14 -11.90
C LEU A 422 2.90 3.93 -12.82
N GLY A 423 1.71 3.28 -12.80
CA GLY A 423 1.42 2.14 -13.69
C GLY A 423 1.53 2.51 -15.18
N LEU A 424 1.09 3.72 -15.55
CA LEU A 424 1.20 4.22 -16.93
C LEU A 424 2.65 4.53 -17.34
N ILE A 425 3.46 5.10 -16.44
CA ILE A 425 4.88 5.33 -16.69
C ILE A 425 5.58 4.00 -16.93
N MET A 426 5.29 2.98 -16.13
CA MET A 426 5.83 1.63 -16.31
C MET A 426 5.39 1.02 -17.64
N ALA A 427 4.12 1.18 -18.04
CA ALA A 427 3.63 0.73 -19.34
C ALA A 427 4.34 1.42 -20.51
N CYS A 428 4.57 2.74 -20.43
CA CYS A 428 5.32 3.50 -21.43
C CYS A 428 6.79 3.06 -21.51
N ARG A 429 7.40 2.80 -20.37
CA ARG A 429 8.75 2.24 -20.25
C ARG A 429 8.88 0.92 -21.01
N ASP A 430 7.94 -0.02 -20.78
CA ASP A 430 8.01 -1.38 -21.32
C ASP A 430 7.67 -1.43 -22.82
N THR A 431 6.84 -0.50 -23.31
CA THR A 431 6.55 -0.35 -24.74
C THR A 431 7.58 0.47 -25.50
N GLY A 432 8.44 1.23 -24.81
CA GLY A 432 9.35 2.20 -25.42
C GLY A 432 8.63 3.41 -26.05
N ASP A 433 7.34 3.64 -25.71
CA ASP A 433 6.53 4.72 -26.31
C ASP A 433 6.81 6.06 -25.67
N LEU A 434 7.80 6.77 -26.20
CA LEU A 434 8.19 8.10 -25.74
C LEU A 434 7.06 9.13 -25.82
N HIS A 435 6.19 9.05 -26.86
CA HIS A 435 5.12 10.02 -27.04
C HIS A 435 4.07 9.90 -25.93
N GLN A 436 3.63 8.69 -25.61
CA GLN A 436 2.71 8.46 -24.49
C GLN A 436 3.39 8.81 -23.16
N GLY A 437 4.67 8.47 -23.00
CA GLY A 437 5.45 8.85 -21.81
C GLY A 437 5.47 10.36 -21.57
N MET A 438 5.62 11.18 -22.62
CA MET A 438 5.55 12.63 -22.49
C MET A 438 4.15 13.12 -22.10
N ARG A 439 3.09 12.51 -22.62
CA ARG A 439 1.71 12.83 -22.21
C ARG A 439 1.46 12.53 -20.74
N VAL A 440 1.94 11.39 -20.25
CA VAL A 440 1.83 11.03 -18.84
C VAL A 440 2.67 11.99 -17.97
N HIS A 441 3.87 12.34 -18.42
CA HIS A 441 4.72 13.32 -17.71
C HIS A 441 4.03 14.69 -17.57
N SER A 442 3.38 15.21 -18.61
CA SER A 442 2.64 16.48 -18.54
C SER A 442 1.51 16.46 -17.50
N MET A 443 0.90 15.30 -17.26
CA MET A 443 -0.11 15.13 -16.21
C MET A 443 0.51 15.20 -14.80
N VAL A 444 1.72 14.66 -14.61
CA VAL A 444 2.47 14.75 -13.35
C VAL A 444 2.88 16.20 -13.06
N GLU A 445 3.33 16.93 -14.08
CA GLU A 445 3.70 18.34 -13.94
C GLU A 445 2.50 19.22 -13.57
N SER A 446 1.33 18.99 -14.17
CA SER A 446 0.11 19.76 -13.87
C SER A 446 -0.35 19.64 -12.40
N LYS A 447 0.01 18.56 -11.72
CA LYS A 447 -0.32 18.28 -10.31
C LYS A 447 0.78 18.68 -9.32
N ASP A 448 1.92 19.21 -9.80
CA ASP A 448 3.13 19.53 -9.01
C ASP A 448 3.67 18.31 -8.18
N SER A 449 3.28 17.09 -8.58
CA SER A 449 3.60 15.85 -7.86
C SER A 449 5.09 15.51 -7.89
N LEU A 450 5.85 15.99 -8.88
CA LEU A 450 7.31 15.79 -8.99
C LEU A 450 8.09 16.37 -7.81
N LYS A 451 7.60 17.43 -7.18
CA LYS A 451 8.29 18.06 -6.04
C LYS A 451 8.10 17.28 -4.75
N SER A 452 7.00 16.54 -4.62
CA SER A 452 6.63 15.83 -3.39
C SER A 452 6.86 14.32 -3.46
N ASN A 453 6.80 13.71 -4.65
CA ASN A 453 6.83 12.25 -4.84
C ASN A 453 8.08 11.80 -5.59
N VAL A 454 9.09 11.34 -4.82
CA VAL A 454 10.36 10.83 -5.36
C VAL A 454 10.16 9.58 -6.24
N VAL A 455 9.17 8.73 -5.91
CA VAL A 455 8.91 7.49 -6.66
C VAL A 455 8.47 7.78 -8.09
N LEU A 456 7.59 8.76 -8.30
CA LEU A 456 7.18 9.19 -9.65
C LEU A 456 8.35 9.78 -10.42
N GLY A 457 9.20 10.57 -9.75
CA GLY A 457 10.43 11.12 -10.35
C GLY A 457 11.37 10.00 -10.84
N ASN A 458 11.62 9.01 -10.00
CA ASN A 458 12.47 7.85 -10.32
C ASN A 458 11.90 7.06 -11.52
N ALA A 459 10.60 6.80 -11.51
CA ALA A 459 9.93 6.08 -12.59
C ALA A 459 10.00 6.85 -13.92
N LEU A 460 9.86 8.18 -13.92
CA LEU A 460 9.99 9.01 -15.11
C LEU A 460 11.44 9.01 -15.64
N VAL A 461 12.44 9.09 -14.77
CA VAL A 461 13.84 8.98 -15.15
C VAL A 461 14.10 7.65 -15.85
N ASP A 462 13.68 6.52 -15.25
CA ASP A 462 13.83 5.18 -15.81
C ASP A 462 13.08 5.03 -17.15
N MET A 463 11.86 5.54 -17.25
CA MET A 463 11.07 5.53 -18.48
C MET A 463 11.79 6.28 -19.61
N TYR A 464 12.24 7.53 -19.35
CA TYR A 464 12.94 8.30 -20.37
C TYR A 464 14.28 7.66 -20.78
N ALA A 465 15.02 7.09 -19.82
CA ALA A 465 16.25 6.37 -20.09
C ALA A 465 16.01 5.15 -21.00
N LYS A 466 15.01 4.33 -20.71
CA LYS A 466 14.64 3.15 -21.53
C LYS A 466 14.02 3.51 -22.88
N CYS A 467 13.37 4.68 -22.99
CA CYS A 467 12.91 5.22 -24.28
C CYS A 467 14.03 5.92 -25.07
N GLY A 468 15.28 5.88 -24.64
CA GLY A 468 16.42 6.47 -25.36
C GLY A 468 16.54 8.00 -25.24
N SER A 469 15.80 8.65 -24.33
CA SER A 469 15.77 10.12 -24.19
C SER A 469 16.45 10.60 -22.92
N MET A 470 17.80 10.42 -22.83
CA MET A 470 18.58 10.81 -21.65
C MET A 470 18.53 12.32 -21.35
N SER A 471 18.39 13.16 -22.36
CA SER A 471 18.23 14.60 -22.15
C SER A 471 16.99 14.94 -21.30
N LYS A 472 15.87 14.26 -21.54
CA LYS A 472 14.64 14.45 -20.74
C LYS A 472 14.76 13.79 -19.37
N ALA A 473 15.40 12.63 -19.27
CA ALA A 473 15.69 11.99 -17.98
C ALA A 473 16.50 12.93 -17.06
N THR A 474 17.54 13.60 -17.60
CA THR A 474 18.34 14.57 -16.86
C THR A 474 17.51 15.77 -16.38
N VAL A 475 16.65 16.33 -17.24
CA VAL A 475 15.76 17.44 -16.84
C VAL A 475 14.85 17.04 -15.69
N VAL A 476 14.25 15.84 -15.72
CA VAL A 476 13.40 15.35 -14.63
C VAL A 476 14.23 15.18 -13.36
N PHE A 477 15.39 14.52 -13.47
CA PHE A 477 16.29 14.30 -12.34
C PHE A 477 16.71 15.62 -11.69
N ASP A 478 17.07 16.65 -12.46
CA ASP A 478 17.50 17.93 -11.93
C ASP A 478 16.36 18.67 -11.20
N ARG A 479 15.14 18.56 -11.68
CA ARG A 479 13.93 19.15 -11.08
C ARG A 479 13.46 18.47 -9.80
N MET A 480 13.88 17.24 -9.53
CA MET A 480 13.53 16.55 -8.28
C MET A 480 14.13 17.27 -7.07
N SER A 481 13.28 17.64 -6.11
CA SER A 481 13.70 18.34 -4.89
C SER A 481 14.51 17.46 -3.95
N LYS A 482 14.16 16.18 -3.87
CA LYS A 482 14.88 15.16 -3.11
C LYS A 482 15.31 14.05 -4.07
N LYS A 483 16.55 13.62 -3.93
CA LYS A 483 17.13 12.52 -4.70
C LYS A 483 17.60 11.46 -3.74
N ASP A 484 17.05 10.27 -3.87
CA ASP A 484 17.45 9.09 -3.11
C ASP A 484 18.46 8.22 -3.90
N ILE A 485 18.86 7.12 -3.30
CA ILE A 485 19.78 6.18 -3.93
C ILE A 485 19.22 5.62 -5.25
N ILE A 486 17.87 5.45 -5.34
CA ILE A 486 17.21 4.94 -6.54
C ILE A 486 17.30 5.98 -7.66
N SER A 487 17.09 7.27 -7.36
CA SER A 487 17.21 8.36 -8.33
C SER A 487 18.60 8.37 -9.01
N TRP A 488 19.65 8.31 -8.21
CA TRP A 488 21.02 8.27 -8.70
C TRP A 488 21.32 7.01 -9.50
N THR A 489 20.89 5.85 -8.99
CA THR A 489 21.07 4.57 -9.67
C THR A 489 20.36 4.52 -11.02
N SER A 490 19.11 5.02 -11.10
CA SER A 490 18.36 5.09 -12.37
C SER A 490 19.06 5.96 -13.42
N MET A 491 19.69 7.07 -13.01
CA MET A 491 20.50 7.89 -13.93
C MET A 491 21.75 7.17 -14.39
N ILE A 492 22.49 6.53 -13.47
CA ILE A 492 23.71 5.77 -13.78
C ILE A 492 23.39 4.64 -14.77
N VAL A 493 22.39 3.82 -14.46
CA VAL A 493 21.94 2.71 -15.32
C VAL A 493 21.41 3.25 -16.65
N GLY A 494 20.65 4.35 -16.63
CA GLY A 494 20.14 5.01 -17.83
C GLY A 494 21.25 5.42 -18.79
N HIS A 495 22.33 6.06 -18.29
CA HIS A 495 23.49 6.39 -19.11
C HIS A 495 24.20 5.15 -19.64
N ALA A 496 24.31 4.09 -18.82
CA ALA A 496 24.91 2.82 -19.24
C ALA A 496 24.16 2.18 -20.41
N ILE A 497 22.83 2.06 -20.32
CA ILE A 497 21.97 1.47 -21.38
C ILE A 497 22.05 2.29 -22.68
N ASN A 498 22.20 3.61 -22.58
CA ASN A 498 22.28 4.49 -23.74
C ASN A 498 23.72 4.65 -24.27
N SER A 499 24.64 3.78 -23.86
CA SER A 499 26.05 3.78 -24.29
C SER A 499 26.81 5.08 -23.97
N GLU A 500 26.38 5.80 -22.93
CA GLU A 500 27.01 7.02 -22.44
C GLU A 500 27.90 6.72 -21.21
N GLY A 501 28.88 5.83 -21.33
CA GLY A 501 29.71 5.32 -20.23
C GLY A 501 30.37 6.42 -19.40
N ASP A 502 30.96 7.43 -20.05
CA ASP A 502 31.66 8.54 -19.38
C ASP A 502 30.68 9.36 -18.50
N LYS A 503 29.44 9.56 -18.96
CA LYS A 503 28.41 10.25 -18.18
C LYS A 503 27.92 9.39 -17.01
N SER A 504 27.84 8.08 -17.19
CA SER A 504 27.53 7.15 -16.11
C SER A 504 28.56 7.24 -14.98
N LEU A 505 29.86 7.18 -15.32
CA LEU A 505 30.97 7.32 -14.38
C LEU A 505 30.99 8.69 -13.70
N SER A 506 30.75 9.77 -14.46
CA SER A 506 30.69 11.13 -13.88
C SER A 506 29.50 11.29 -12.91
N THR A 507 28.35 10.69 -13.24
CA THR A 507 27.17 10.67 -12.37
C THR A 507 27.45 9.88 -11.09
N PHE A 508 28.14 8.74 -11.18
CA PHE A 508 28.57 7.97 -10.02
C PHE A 508 29.52 8.76 -9.10
N LYS A 509 30.52 9.43 -9.67
CA LYS A 509 31.41 10.31 -8.91
C LYS A 509 30.66 11.43 -8.21
N LEU A 510 29.66 12.03 -8.87
CA LEU A 510 28.80 13.06 -8.28
C LEU A 510 27.91 12.52 -7.16
N MET A 511 27.38 11.31 -7.30
CA MET A 511 26.61 10.60 -6.24
C MET A 511 27.47 10.47 -4.98
N CYS A 512 28.71 9.97 -5.12
CA CYS A 512 29.65 9.83 -4.01
C CYS A 512 30.01 11.19 -3.37
N ALA A 513 30.24 12.22 -4.19
CA ALA A 513 30.52 13.58 -3.71
C ALA A 513 29.35 14.22 -2.95
N LYS A 514 28.12 13.78 -3.20
CA LYS A 514 26.91 14.17 -2.45
C LYS A 514 26.66 13.32 -1.21
N ASN A 515 27.62 12.46 -0.81
CA ASN A 515 27.50 11.54 0.32
C ASN A 515 26.32 10.57 0.23
N VAL A 516 25.87 10.23 -0.97
CA VAL A 516 24.88 9.15 -1.16
C VAL A 516 25.65 7.84 -1.33
N VAL A 517 25.47 6.92 -0.38
CA VAL A 517 26.19 5.64 -0.37
C VAL A 517 25.66 4.74 -1.48
N PRO A 518 26.52 4.28 -2.43
CA PRO A 518 26.12 3.34 -3.47
C PRO A 518 25.67 2.00 -2.90
N ASN A 519 24.75 1.34 -3.59
CA ASN A 519 24.33 -0.02 -3.26
C ASN A 519 24.79 -1.01 -4.36
N TYR A 520 24.44 -2.29 -4.18
CA TYR A 520 24.81 -3.33 -5.14
C TYR A 520 24.28 -3.07 -6.57
N VAL A 521 23.06 -2.51 -6.71
CA VAL A 521 22.47 -2.16 -8.03
C VAL A 521 23.25 -1.02 -8.69
N THR A 522 23.70 -0.05 -7.91
CA THR A 522 24.53 1.05 -8.41
C THR A 522 25.81 0.52 -9.05
N PHE A 523 26.47 -0.45 -8.41
CA PHE A 523 27.68 -1.05 -8.96
C PHE A 523 27.43 -1.92 -10.20
N ILE A 524 26.28 -2.62 -10.29
CA ILE A 524 25.90 -3.28 -11.55
C ILE A 524 25.80 -2.24 -12.67
N GLY A 525 25.14 -1.11 -12.44
CA GLY A 525 25.01 -0.05 -13.44
C GLY A 525 26.35 0.53 -13.88
N VAL A 526 27.26 0.81 -12.94
CA VAL A 526 28.57 1.37 -13.25
C VAL A 526 29.48 0.36 -13.97
N LEU A 527 29.49 -0.90 -13.54
CA LEU A 527 30.24 -1.96 -14.19
C LEU A 527 29.73 -2.24 -15.61
N SER A 528 28.40 -2.24 -15.80
CA SER A 528 27.80 -2.33 -17.13
C SER A 528 28.17 -1.14 -18.01
N ALA A 529 28.28 0.07 -17.46
CA ALA A 529 28.75 1.23 -18.20
C ALA A 529 30.18 1.09 -18.66
N CYS A 530 31.08 0.54 -17.81
CA CYS A 530 32.45 0.24 -18.16
C CYS A 530 32.51 -0.84 -19.25
N ASP A 531 31.69 -1.88 -19.16
CA ASP A 531 31.59 -2.94 -20.15
C ASP A 531 31.22 -2.38 -21.54
N HIS A 532 30.14 -1.60 -21.61
CA HIS A 532 29.68 -1.00 -22.88
C HIS A 532 30.65 0.04 -23.45
N ALA A 533 31.42 0.72 -22.60
CA ALA A 533 32.44 1.68 -23.01
C ALA A 533 33.84 1.07 -23.27
N GLY A 534 34.01 -0.21 -22.98
CA GLY A 534 35.31 -0.88 -23.11
C GLY A 534 36.38 -0.44 -22.11
N LEU A 535 35.97 0.11 -20.97
CA LEU A 535 36.83 0.67 -19.92
C LEU A 535 37.26 -0.42 -18.91
N VAL A 536 38.03 -1.40 -19.37
CA VAL A 536 38.41 -2.61 -18.60
C VAL A 536 39.11 -2.29 -17.29
N ASP A 537 40.12 -1.43 -17.33
CA ASP A 537 40.92 -1.13 -16.14
C ASP A 537 40.15 -0.34 -15.09
N GLU A 538 39.27 0.55 -15.53
CA GLU A 538 38.37 1.31 -14.62
C GLU A 538 37.30 0.40 -14.01
N GLY A 539 36.75 -0.52 -14.81
CA GLY A 539 35.76 -1.49 -14.33
C GLY A 539 36.34 -2.44 -13.26
N ARG A 540 37.58 -2.93 -13.45
CA ARG A 540 38.29 -3.74 -12.44
C ARG A 540 38.47 -2.96 -11.12
N LYS A 541 38.99 -1.73 -11.22
CA LYS A 541 39.14 -0.86 -10.03
C LYS A 541 37.80 -0.63 -9.30
N LEU A 542 36.72 -0.43 -10.03
CA LEU A 542 35.40 -0.22 -9.42
C LEU A 542 34.87 -1.49 -8.77
N TYR A 543 35.18 -2.66 -9.30
CA TYR A 543 34.84 -3.93 -8.67
C TYR A 543 35.59 -4.10 -7.34
N ASP A 544 36.90 -3.75 -7.29
CA ASP A 544 37.69 -3.80 -6.07
C ASP A 544 37.18 -2.77 -5.04
N VAL A 545 36.91 -1.54 -5.48
CA VAL A 545 36.31 -0.48 -4.61
C VAL A 545 34.98 -0.90 -4.02
N MET A 546 34.11 -1.60 -4.76
CA MET A 546 32.85 -2.12 -4.26
C MET A 546 33.05 -3.01 -3.03
N TYR A 547 34.03 -3.90 -3.09
CA TYR A 547 34.30 -4.86 -2.02
C TYR A 547 35.11 -4.25 -0.87
N GLU A 548 36.22 -3.55 -1.19
CA GLU A 548 37.16 -3.05 -0.19
C GLU A 548 36.70 -1.79 0.54
N VAL A 549 36.02 -0.88 -0.18
CA VAL A 549 35.63 0.43 0.38
C VAL A 549 34.20 0.43 0.89
N TYR A 550 33.29 -0.21 0.15
CA TYR A 550 31.85 -0.18 0.49
C TYR A 550 31.36 -1.44 1.19
N ASP A 551 32.23 -2.45 1.39
CA ASP A 551 31.90 -3.76 2.00
C ASP A 551 30.67 -4.45 1.34
N ILE A 552 30.53 -4.24 0.03
CA ILE A 552 29.45 -4.87 -0.75
C ILE A 552 29.98 -6.20 -1.29
N LYS A 553 29.44 -7.30 -0.80
CA LYS A 553 29.82 -8.63 -1.26
C LYS A 553 29.45 -8.80 -2.75
N PRO A 554 30.40 -9.22 -3.61
CA PRO A 554 30.09 -9.48 -5.01
C PRO A 554 28.97 -10.50 -5.18
N LYS A 555 28.05 -10.22 -6.09
CA LYS A 555 27.04 -11.16 -6.56
C LYS A 555 27.37 -11.59 -7.98
N ILE A 556 26.69 -12.63 -8.46
CA ILE A 556 26.93 -13.21 -9.78
C ILE A 556 26.77 -12.18 -10.91
N GLU A 557 25.88 -11.19 -10.73
CA GLU A 557 25.63 -10.12 -11.68
C GLU A 557 26.83 -9.20 -11.85
N HIS A 558 27.50 -8.83 -10.74
CA HIS A 558 28.73 -8.01 -10.79
C HIS A 558 29.84 -8.75 -11.50
N CYS A 559 30.04 -10.03 -11.15
CA CYS A 559 31.03 -10.87 -11.79
C CYS A 559 30.73 -11.07 -13.29
N GLY A 560 29.44 -11.21 -13.64
CA GLY A 560 29.01 -11.28 -15.03
C GLY A 560 29.41 -10.04 -15.84
N CYS A 561 29.20 -8.83 -15.31
CA CYS A 561 29.65 -7.59 -15.98
C CYS A 561 31.15 -7.55 -16.18
N VAL A 562 31.96 -7.99 -15.19
CA VAL A 562 33.40 -8.02 -15.31
C VAL A 562 33.86 -9.04 -16.37
N VAL A 563 33.25 -10.23 -16.38
CA VAL A 563 33.56 -11.27 -17.37
C VAL A 563 33.17 -10.80 -18.78
N ASP A 564 31.97 -10.21 -18.97
CA ASP A 564 31.55 -9.70 -20.29
C ASP A 564 32.51 -8.62 -20.80
N MET A 565 32.92 -7.69 -19.94
CA MET A 565 33.87 -6.64 -20.22
C MET A 565 35.23 -7.20 -20.67
N LEU A 566 35.79 -8.21 -19.97
CA LEU A 566 37.03 -8.85 -20.32
C LEU A 566 36.91 -9.62 -21.65
N VAL A 567 35.80 -10.31 -21.84
CA VAL A 567 35.49 -11.07 -23.06
C VAL A 567 35.36 -10.15 -24.27
N ARG A 568 34.64 -9.04 -24.16
CA ARG A 568 34.53 -8.04 -25.26
C ARG A 568 35.86 -7.40 -25.61
N ALA A 569 36.71 -7.20 -24.62
CA ALA A 569 38.07 -6.69 -24.84
C ALA A 569 39.06 -7.73 -25.42
N GLY A 570 38.63 -8.99 -25.60
CA GLY A 570 39.48 -10.08 -26.10
C GLY A 570 40.44 -10.64 -25.07
N LYS A 571 40.38 -10.24 -23.80
CA LYS A 571 41.21 -10.73 -22.70
C LYS A 571 40.64 -12.04 -22.13
N LEU A 572 40.64 -13.11 -22.96
CA LEU A 572 39.94 -14.37 -22.66
C LEU A 572 40.60 -15.16 -21.53
N GLU A 573 41.90 -15.13 -21.45
CA GLU A 573 42.70 -15.77 -20.39
C GLU A 573 42.44 -15.09 -19.04
N ASP A 574 42.44 -13.75 -18.99
CA ASP A 574 42.10 -12.97 -17.80
C ASP A 574 40.67 -13.25 -17.34
N ALA A 575 39.72 -13.39 -18.28
CA ALA A 575 38.32 -13.73 -17.98
C ALA A 575 38.19 -15.13 -17.37
N GLN A 576 38.97 -16.11 -17.89
CA GLN A 576 39.00 -17.46 -17.35
C GLN A 576 39.58 -17.48 -15.92
N GLU A 577 40.68 -16.75 -15.70
CA GLU A 577 41.30 -16.63 -14.37
C GLU A 577 40.35 -15.98 -13.38
N PHE A 578 39.72 -14.87 -13.77
CA PHE A 578 38.71 -14.20 -12.93
C PHE A 578 37.55 -15.14 -12.54
N ILE A 579 37.06 -15.95 -13.50
CA ILE A 579 35.99 -16.92 -13.21
C ILE A 579 36.41 -17.97 -12.16
N ARG A 580 37.69 -18.39 -12.18
CA ARG A 580 38.21 -19.33 -11.18
C ARG A 580 38.37 -18.72 -9.79
N GLU A 581 38.62 -17.41 -9.72
CA GLU A 581 38.82 -16.66 -8.49
C GLU A 581 37.53 -16.08 -7.90
N MET A 582 36.40 -16.28 -8.58
CA MET A 582 35.11 -15.77 -8.10
C MET A 582 34.78 -16.29 -6.69
N PRO A 583 34.26 -15.44 -5.79
CA PRO A 583 33.90 -15.83 -4.41
C PRO A 583 32.66 -16.74 -4.31
N MET A 584 32.07 -17.11 -5.44
CA MET A 584 30.92 -17.98 -5.57
C MET A 584 31.03 -18.91 -6.75
N GLU A 585 30.25 -19.97 -6.79
CA GLU A 585 30.22 -20.89 -7.93
C GLU A 585 29.71 -20.21 -9.21
N PRO A 586 30.47 -20.23 -10.30
CA PRO A 586 30.05 -19.66 -11.58
C PRO A 586 28.81 -20.40 -12.12
N ASN A 587 27.79 -19.65 -12.52
CA ASN A 587 26.64 -20.25 -13.18
C ASN A 587 26.90 -20.50 -14.68
N ALA A 588 25.98 -21.24 -15.32
CA ALA A 588 26.10 -21.56 -16.75
C ALA A 588 26.15 -20.32 -17.66
N LEU A 589 25.54 -19.21 -17.26
CA LEU A 589 25.50 -17.97 -18.02
C LEU A 589 26.92 -17.38 -18.16
N VAL A 590 27.68 -17.32 -17.07
CA VAL A 590 29.06 -16.79 -17.05
C VAL A 590 29.95 -17.62 -17.96
N TRP A 591 29.86 -18.95 -17.89
CA TRP A 591 30.62 -19.82 -18.79
C TRP A 591 30.22 -19.66 -20.26
N ARG A 592 28.93 -19.51 -20.57
CA ARG A 592 28.43 -19.24 -21.91
C ARG A 592 29.00 -17.94 -22.49
N MET A 593 29.09 -16.88 -21.66
CA MET A 593 29.69 -15.61 -22.08
C MET A 593 31.14 -15.84 -22.53
N LEU A 594 31.95 -16.57 -21.75
CA LEU A 594 33.36 -16.87 -22.11
C LEU A 594 33.45 -17.76 -23.36
N VAL A 595 32.64 -18.83 -23.47
CA VAL A 595 32.64 -19.70 -24.66
C VAL A 595 32.21 -18.92 -25.92
N ASN A 596 31.21 -18.06 -25.81
CA ASN A 596 30.81 -17.19 -26.92
C ASN A 596 31.92 -16.19 -27.29
N GLY A 597 32.61 -15.65 -26.30
CA GLY A 597 33.80 -14.82 -26.51
C GLY A 597 34.90 -15.55 -27.27
N CYS A 598 35.22 -16.79 -26.89
CA CYS A 598 36.16 -17.63 -27.61
C CYS A 598 35.77 -17.81 -29.07
N ARG A 599 34.47 -17.98 -29.35
CA ARG A 599 33.93 -18.08 -30.71
C ARG A 599 34.12 -16.77 -31.48
N VAL A 600 33.84 -15.62 -30.89
CA VAL A 600 33.93 -14.30 -31.54
C VAL A 600 35.38 -13.93 -31.83
N HIS A 601 36.30 -14.18 -30.90
CA HIS A 601 37.71 -13.84 -31.00
C HIS A 601 38.56 -14.96 -31.64
N GLY A 602 37.93 -16.06 -32.06
CA GLY A 602 38.62 -17.14 -32.77
C GLY A 602 39.57 -18.02 -31.93
N ASN A 603 39.47 -17.96 -30.58
CA ASN A 603 40.26 -18.82 -29.70
C ASN A 603 39.55 -20.19 -29.51
N ILE A 604 39.71 -21.00 -30.58
CA ILE A 604 39.04 -22.31 -30.68
C ILE A 604 39.54 -23.29 -29.60
N SER A 605 40.84 -23.27 -29.29
CA SER A 605 41.44 -24.19 -28.34
C SER A 605 40.88 -24.02 -26.93
N LEU A 606 40.80 -22.78 -26.46
CA LEU A 606 40.19 -22.43 -25.16
C LEU A 606 38.70 -22.77 -25.15
N GLY A 607 37.96 -22.39 -26.21
CA GLY A 607 36.53 -22.60 -26.29
C GLY A 607 36.12 -24.09 -26.24
N LEU A 608 36.90 -24.98 -26.92
CA LEU A 608 36.61 -26.43 -26.86
C LEU A 608 36.84 -27.01 -25.46
N ASN A 609 37.86 -26.55 -24.73
CA ASN A 609 38.10 -26.98 -23.35
C ASN A 609 36.98 -26.55 -22.41
N LEU A 610 36.42 -25.36 -22.62
CA LEU A 610 35.35 -24.80 -21.79
C LEU A 610 33.97 -25.45 -22.07
N VAL A 611 33.71 -25.90 -23.28
CA VAL A 611 32.46 -26.60 -23.64
C VAL A 611 32.22 -27.84 -22.76
N THR A 612 33.28 -28.54 -22.32
CA THR A 612 33.16 -29.67 -21.39
C THR A 612 32.70 -29.22 -20.01
N SER A 613 33.26 -28.13 -19.49
CA SER A 613 32.89 -27.57 -18.19
C SER A 613 31.42 -27.09 -18.16
N VAL A 614 30.91 -26.48 -19.24
CA VAL A 614 29.50 -26.06 -19.36
C VAL A 614 28.55 -27.27 -19.35
N LYS A 615 28.96 -28.42 -19.94
CA LYS A 615 28.14 -29.62 -19.95
C LYS A 615 28.04 -30.28 -18.57
N GLU A 616 29.09 -30.24 -17.78
CA GLU A 616 29.12 -30.83 -16.44
C GLU A 616 28.23 -30.05 -15.44
N LEU A 617 28.14 -28.73 -15.61
CA LEU A 617 27.33 -27.86 -14.76
C LEU A 617 25.81 -27.90 -15.04
N ASN A 618 25.39 -28.33 -16.25
CA ASN A 618 23.98 -28.32 -16.67
C ASN A 618 23.45 -29.73 -16.95
N ALA A 619 22.77 -30.32 -15.97
CA ALA A 619 21.96 -31.53 -16.20
C ALA A 619 20.75 -31.27 -17.15
N ALA A 620 20.30 -30.01 -17.28
CA ALA A 620 19.27 -29.53 -18.21
C ALA A 620 19.87 -28.57 -19.24
N SER A 621 20.72 -29.08 -20.15
CA SER A 621 21.32 -28.24 -21.19
C SER A 621 20.25 -27.58 -22.07
N GLU A 622 20.26 -26.25 -22.09
CA GLU A 622 19.39 -25.44 -22.94
C GLU A 622 19.79 -25.57 -24.42
N SER A 623 18.86 -25.34 -25.33
CA SER A 623 19.07 -25.40 -26.77
C SER A 623 20.23 -24.49 -27.24
N LEU A 624 20.49 -23.40 -26.53
CA LEU A 624 21.57 -22.45 -26.81
C LEU A 624 22.97 -23.08 -26.63
N ASP A 625 23.17 -23.94 -25.61
CA ASP A 625 24.44 -24.60 -25.33
C ASP A 625 24.83 -25.54 -26.47
N PHE A 626 23.87 -26.22 -27.06
CA PHE A 626 24.11 -27.09 -28.21
C PHE A 626 24.45 -26.29 -29.48
N VAL A 627 23.85 -25.11 -29.68
CA VAL A 627 24.15 -24.22 -30.81
C VAL A 627 25.59 -23.71 -30.69
N ILE A 628 25.94 -23.11 -29.55
CA ILE A 628 27.26 -22.55 -29.31
C ILE A 628 28.35 -23.64 -29.45
N SER A 629 28.13 -24.82 -28.83
CA SER A 629 29.02 -25.94 -28.93
C SER A 629 29.18 -26.44 -30.38
N SER A 630 28.08 -26.57 -31.12
CA SER A 630 28.08 -26.98 -32.53
C SER A 630 28.85 -26.02 -33.39
N ASP A 631 28.71 -24.70 -33.18
CA ASP A 631 29.44 -23.66 -33.92
C ASP A 631 30.93 -23.71 -33.60
N MET A 632 31.34 -23.93 -32.34
CA MET A 632 32.76 -24.09 -31.96
C MET A 632 33.39 -25.31 -32.61
N TYR A 633 32.68 -26.46 -32.61
CA TYR A 633 33.17 -27.66 -33.31
C TYR A 633 33.25 -27.45 -34.83
N ALA A 634 32.35 -26.70 -35.43
CA ALA A 634 32.41 -26.36 -36.85
C ALA A 634 33.61 -25.50 -37.19
N GLN A 635 33.91 -24.47 -36.36
CA GLN A 635 35.13 -23.65 -36.51
C GLN A 635 36.42 -24.47 -36.33
N ALA A 636 36.37 -25.51 -35.50
CA ALA A 636 37.48 -26.44 -35.33
C ALA A 636 37.60 -27.47 -36.46
N GLY A 637 36.72 -27.47 -37.45
CA GLY A 637 36.69 -28.49 -38.52
C GLY A 637 36.20 -29.89 -38.07
N ARG A 638 35.68 -30.02 -36.84
CA ARG A 638 35.28 -31.28 -36.23
C ARG A 638 33.82 -31.62 -36.56
N TRP A 639 33.57 -31.91 -37.82
CA TRP A 639 32.22 -32.11 -38.38
C TRP A 639 31.44 -33.29 -37.78
N SER A 640 32.12 -34.35 -37.35
CA SER A 640 31.49 -35.49 -36.65
C SER A 640 30.80 -35.04 -35.34
N ASP A 641 31.46 -34.16 -34.59
CA ASP A 641 30.93 -33.62 -33.34
C ASP A 641 29.77 -32.64 -33.58
N VAL A 642 29.85 -31.83 -34.65
CA VAL A 642 28.76 -30.97 -35.10
C VAL A 642 27.49 -31.79 -35.35
N ILE A 643 27.61 -32.89 -36.10
CA ILE A 643 26.48 -33.77 -36.44
C ILE A 643 25.90 -34.39 -35.18
N LEU A 644 26.75 -34.84 -34.24
CA LEU A 644 26.33 -35.43 -32.98
C LEU A 644 25.51 -34.43 -32.14
N HIS A 645 26.01 -33.20 -31.99
CA HIS A 645 25.32 -32.14 -31.22
C HIS A 645 24.00 -31.75 -31.86
N ARG A 646 23.93 -31.63 -33.17
CA ARG A 646 22.67 -31.33 -33.88
C ARG A 646 21.66 -32.48 -33.79
N LYS A 647 22.09 -33.74 -33.79
CA LYS A 647 21.22 -34.89 -33.52
C LYS A 647 20.66 -34.84 -32.08
N PHE A 648 21.43 -34.51 -31.07
CA PHE A 648 20.95 -34.34 -29.70
C PHE A 648 19.88 -33.24 -29.59
N MET A 649 20.03 -32.12 -30.28
CA MET A 649 18.99 -31.07 -30.34
C MET A 649 17.68 -31.60 -30.96
N ALA A 650 17.78 -32.36 -32.05
CA ALA A 650 16.60 -32.91 -32.74
C ALA A 650 15.86 -33.93 -31.86
N VAL A 651 16.58 -34.78 -31.13
CA VAL A 651 15.99 -35.80 -30.23
C VAL A 651 15.27 -35.16 -29.06
N ARG A 652 15.79 -34.05 -28.48
CA ARG A 652 15.20 -33.33 -27.36
C ARG A 652 14.05 -32.39 -27.74
N LYS A 653 13.70 -32.28 -29.04
CA LYS A 653 12.68 -31.35 -29.58
C LYS A 653 12.85 -29.90 -29.09
N THR A 654 14.10 -29.48 -28.84
CA THR A 654 14.37 -28.11 -28.39
C THR A 654 14.28 -27.16 -29.59
N PRO A 655 13.37 -26.15 -29.58
CA PRO A 655 13.23 -25.22 -30.69
C PRO A 655 14.52 -24.41 -30.84
N LYS A 656 14.93 -24.18 -32.10
CA LYS A 656 16.03 -23.24 -32.37
C LYS A 656 15.60 -21.86 -31.93
N PRO A 657 16.33 -21.17 -31.02
CA PRO A 657 15.95 -19.84 -30.62
C PRO A 657 15.97 -18.92 -31.85
N THR A 658 14.83 -18.24 -32.12
CA THR A 658 14.77 -17.15 -33.10
C THR A 658 15.74 -16.09 -32.63
N GLY A 659 16.69 -15.69 -33.48
CA GLY A 659 17.69 -14.69 -33.16
C GLY A 659 17.03 -13.40 -32.69
N LYS A 660 17.02 -13.19 -31.38
CA LYS A 660 16.79 -11.88 -30.77
C LYS A 660 18.18 -11.26 -30.60
N SER A 661 18.33 -10.03 -31.11
CA SER A 661 19.55 -9.25 -30.90
C SER A 661 19.81 -9.12 -29.40
N SER A 662 21.06 -9.19 -28.97
CA SER A 662 21.59 -9.30 -27.61
C SER A 662 21.34 -8.12 -26.66
N VAL A 663 20.29 -7.32 -26.88
CA VAL A 663 19.88 -6.24 -25.96
C VAL A 663 19.05 -6.79 -24.78
N SER A 664 18.67 -8.06 -24.79
CA SER A 664 17.79 -8.68 -23.77
C SER A 664 18.48 -9.14 -22.49
N CYS A 665 19.82 -9.04 -22.37
CA CYS A 665 20.52 -9.52 -21.17
C CYS A 665 20.33 -8.63 -19.91
N LEU A 666 19.82 -7.41 -20.05
CA LEU A 666 19.56 -6.50 -18.91
C LEU A 666 18.11 -6.47 -18.44
N THR A 667 17.16 -7.06 -19.21
CA THR A 667 15.75 -7.07 -18.83
C THR A 667 15.36 -8.23 -17.92
N ASP A 668 16.17 -9.29 -17.85
CA ASP A 668 15.88 -10.47 -17.01
C ASP A 668 16.32 -10.31 -15.54
N PHE A 669 16.98 -9.19 -15.20
CA PHE A 669 17.41 -8.93 -13.81
C PHE A 669 16.33 -8.36 -12.89
N HIS A 670 15.11 -8.13 -13.38
CA HIS A 670 14.01 -7.63 -12.56
C HIS A 670 13.05 -8.70 -12.04
N GLU A 671 13.31 -10.00 -12.24
CA GLU A 671 12.48 -11.08 -11.68
C GLU A 671 12.91 -11.54 -10.28
N PHE A 672 13.82 -10.83 -9.60
CA PHE A 672 14.23 -11.16 -8.23
C PHE A 672 14.14 -9.93 -7.30
N GLU A 673 12.91 -9.45 -7.04
CA GLU A 673 12.52 -8.76 -5.79
C GLU A 673 11.34 -9.47 -5.14
#